data_7aa02d2e32e29a80a4abf8f08829d571
#
_entry.id   7aa02d2e32e29a80a4abf8f08829d571
#
_cell.length_a   1.000
_cell.length_b   1.000
_cell.length_c   1.000
_cell.angle_alpha   90.00
_cell.angle_beta   90.00
_cell.angle_gamma   90.00
#
_symmetry.space_group_name_H-M   'P 1'
#
loop_
_entity.id
_entity.type
_entity.pdbx_description
1 polymer ?
#
loop_
_entity_poly.entity_id
_entity_poly.type
_entity_poly.pdbx_seq_one_letter_code
_entity_poly.pdbx_strand_id
1 'polypeptide(L)'
;MKISKLSKRLPLLVAALLFATVSTGQTVYTKSGNPVLPPTHVPAYTPNILSPKHQQSSDPTRGTLLIVTTSDLRPYIASLRDWKQQQGFRVETFSSDCHNKDSIRALLKNRYINASTLNPAQRYVILVGDVDRIPTFYGTNTPSGLSSHATDLYYGEYTGDYIPEVQVGRLSVTDSAELLTVIAKILAYEQGNWAKDNNHLLLVAGNERQSIAPLTTNAQVNYLSMAAEQLLPEMEIKCFHNEVPIEIFDSIICALNNSNSLVNYTAHCTQRGWDNPLVTMQTIDTLENATPTLYVNNCCKSNAFNGTCFGEELLRHPTGGAAGVIGATNETLWTEDYYWAVGAQYPIVEYPVYNPNLPGAFDTLFAQKHSADYRHRENITLGSMMRDGCMAVTMAGSPFDAFYWEIYNLLGDPSMTPFIGEADSLMLTVPDSVEAGTTTLTIGCTPYARVSATKDSLLLATTLADSNGSATLLFDNALDLSNITITATRVNALYNEQTITVVPAQEPRCAVVSRTISGNELVLRLRNVGSGEVTNHKIILTQNNEDIHIGAELPNSLSATIHSLTPTDDTLISWTLDNYIQGQQPMLSASLALSDQNETEYSRMHLQVSLPDHRPRLIHMEVVDLNGHAVNAITPNRDYRMAITLSDRADSVCASFNGVSTTITSHLDAPNTPILIPFHTEENMRYLNYIITPHAGHWKQDYSGWITAWKNTEGFETNDFSMLPWRHATLYPWTIDHTNPHSGQYCIRSGNVNDSQKSVLTLDIDVLTGDSISFYYNVSSENSDWLYFYIDDRKCGYWSGDLGWRRYSRFVSQGRHRLQWIYQKDVSISQHDDCARLDDIRLPFSTWQQPSGSPEYDSTLHIEHPGTGVPSLRLQPNPNNGQVIIHTATSYRPKSLELYNSQGQLIDKIKIASNECSTQYFTTHLRLGVYMIVLHSDGNTLTDKMIVIK
;
A
#
# COMPACT_ATOMS: atom_id res chain seq x y z
N MET A 1 5.75 -38.89 57.54
CA MET A 1 6.48 -38.01 58.48
C MET A 1 7.40 -37.10 57.67
N LYS A 2 7.12 -35.82 57.71
CA LYS A 2 7.76 -34.65 57.18
C LYS A 2 9.14 -34.83 56.54
N ILE A 3 9.33 -34.42 55.25
CA ILE A 3 10.37 -33.51 54.83
C ILE A 3 9.74 -32.59 53.79
N SER A 4 9.59 -31.32 54.18
CA SER A 4 9.08 -30.22 53.38
C SER A 4 10.22 -29.27 53.07
N LYS A 5 10.14 -28.64 51.91
CA LYS A 5 10.71 -27.32 51.52
C LYS A 5 12.25 -27.24 51.42
N LEU A 6 12.75 -27.39 50.20
CA LEU A 6 13.79 -26.53 49.64
C LEU A 6 13.92 -26.79 48.12
N SER A 7 13.22 -26.09 47.31
CA SER A 7 13.53 -25.88 45.87
C SER A 7 12.62 -24.85 45.22
N LYS A 8 12.84 -23.61 45.57
CA LYS A 8 12.32 -22.47 44.78
C LYS A 8 13.37 -21.36 44.84
N ARG A 9 14.36 -21.45 43.98
CA ARG A 9 15.20 -20.35 43.50
C ARG A 9 16.35 -20.90 42.65
N LEU A 10 16.06 -21.33 41.41
CA LEU A 10 17.00 -21.41 40.32
C LEU A 10 16.26 -21.87 39.06
N PRO A 11 15.64 -20.98 38.34
CA PRO A 11 15.69 -21.07 36.89
C PRO A 11 15.71 -19.71 36.14
N LEU A 12 16.13 -18.60 36.76
CA LEU A 12 16.15 -17.31 36.08
C LEU A 12 17.55 -16.89 35.56
N LEU A 13 18.59 -17.68 35.82
CA LEU A 13 19.95 -17.37 35.33
C LEU A 13 20.41 -18.26 34.17
N VAL A 14 19.66 -19.30 33.80
CA VAL A 14 20.01 -20.17 32.66
C VAL A 14 19.30 -19.73 31.38
N ALA A 15 18.19 -18.99 31.50
CA ALA A 15 17.48 -18.44 30.33
C ALA A 15 18.17 -17.22 29.70
N ALA A 16 18.98 -16.49 30.46
CA ALA A 16 19.69 -15.31 29.96
C ALA A 16 21.02 -15.62 29.25
N LEU A 17 21.52 -16.85 29.31
CA LEU A 17 22.77 -17.28 28.65
C LEU A 17 22.55 -18.12 27.39
N LEU A 18 21.30 -18.47 27.06
CA LEU A 18 20.94 -19.20 25.83
C LEU A 18 20.47 -18.30 24.68
N PHE A 19 20.38 -16.99 24.92
CA PHE A 19 20.01 -16.03 23.86
C PHE A 19 21.20 -15.41 23.10
N ALA A 20 22.42 -15.85 23.40
CA ALA A 20 23.63 -15.24 22.80
C ALA A 20 24.39 -16.13 21.80
N THR A 21 23.88 -17.32 21.46
CA THR A 21 24.60 -18.20 20.53
C THR A 21 23.67 -19.04 19.66
N VAL A 22 22.85 -18.41 18.82
CA VAL A 22 22.31 -19.05 17.62
C VAL A 22 22.29 -18.02 16.50
N SER A 23 23.46 -17.75 15.98
CA SER A 23 23.66 -17.13 14.68
C SER A 23 24.73 -17.94 13.94
N THR A 24 24.48 -19.22 13.77
CA THR A 24 25.28 -20.03 12.83
C THR A 24 24.35 -20.39 11.67
N GLY A 25 24.58 -19.70 10.57
CA GLY A 25 23.97 -19.82 9.28
C GLY A 25 23.41 -21.20 8.92
N GLN A 26 22.15 -21.43 9.20
CA GLN A 26 21.42 -22.45 8.46
C GLN A 26 21.17 -21.88 7.05
N THR A 27 21.66 -22.58 6.04
CA THR A 27 21.35 -22.29 4.65
C THR A 27 19.85 -22.54 4.48
N VAL A 28 19.10 -21.49 4.16
CA VAL A 28 17.67 -21.60 3.84
C VAL A 28 17.57 -22.12 2.41
N TYR A 29 16.61 -22.99 2.15
CA TYR A 29 16.38 -23.55 0.82
C TYR A 29 14.98 -23.17 0.33
N THR A 30 14.86 -22.89 -0.96
CA THR A 30 13.54 -22.82 -1.60
C THR A 30 12.84 -24.17 -1.52
N LYS A 31 11.55 -24.20 -1.71
CA LYS A 31 10.79 -25.48 -1.86
C LYS A 31 11.29 -26.31 -3.03
N SER A 32 11.88 -25.72 -4.07
CA SER A 32 12.53 -26.41 -5.18
C SER A 32 13.92 -26.99 -4.85
N GLY A 33 14.41 -26.80 -3.62
CA GLY A 33 15.68 -27.34 -3.15
C GLY A 33 16.90 -26.49 -3.45
N ASN A 34 16.72 -25.27 -3.98
CA ASN A 34 17.82 -24.35 -4.22
C ASN A 34 18.27 -23.67 -2.93
N PRO A 35 19.57 -23.58 -2.64
CA PRO A 35 20.04 -22.81 -1.49
C PRO A 35 19.72 -21.32 -1.71
N VAL A 36 19.08 -20.72 -0.73
CA VAL A 36 18.75 -19.30 -0.73
C VAL A 36 19.56 -18.62 0.36
N LEU A 37 20.35 -17.67 -0.05
CA LEU A 37 20.96 -16.74 0.88
C LEU A 37 19.95 -15.63 1.15
N PRO A 38 19.77 -15.23 2.41
CA PRO A 38 18.86 -14.14 2.74
C PRO A 38 19.20 -12.93 1.86
N PRO A 39 18.20 -12.19 1.38
CA PRO A 39 18.43 -10.90 0.81
C PRO A 39 19.22 -10.12 1.85
N THR A 40 20.26 -9.49 1.42
CA THR A 40 21.19 -8.80 2.30
C THR A 40 20.59 -7.50 2.84
N HIS A 41 19.28 -7.39 2.83
CA HIS A 41 18.55 -6.20 3.19
C HIS A 41 17.58 -6.49 4.34
N VAL A 42 17.90 -5.98 5.52
CA VAL A 42 16.86 -5.59 6.48
C VAL A 42 16.64 -4.10 6.24
N PRO A 43 15.51 -3.67 5.72
CA PRO A 43 15.26 -2.24 5.58
C PRO A 43 15.29 -1.62 6.96
N ALA A 44 16.23 -0.69 7.19
CA ALA A 44 16.00 0.28 8.24
C ALA A 44 14.89 1.19 7.69
N TYR A 45 13.72 1.00 8.23
CA TYR A 45 12.53 1.76 7.91
C TYR A 45 12.78 3.26 8.12
N THR A 46 12.87 3.98 7.04
CA THR A 46 12.71 5.45 7.04
C THR A 46 11.40 5.73 6.31
N PRO A 47 10.34 6.10 7.03
CA PRO A 47 9.05 6.38 6.41
C PRO A 47 9.17 7.57 5.48
N ASN A 48 8.93 7.35 4.19
CA ASN A 48 8.62 8.44 3.27
C ASN A 48 7.18 8.88 3.52
N ILE A 49 7.01 10.12 3.98
CA ILE A 49 5.72 10.67 4.40
C ILE A 49 4.85 10.94 3.17
N LEU A 50 3.98 10.02 2.83
CA LEU A 50 2.84 10.27 1.95
C LEU A 50 1.57 9.98 2.73
N SER A 51 1.01 11.00 3.35
CA SER A 51 -0.30 10.88 3.99
C SER A 51 -1.36 11.52 3.13
N PRO A 52 -2.48 10.84 2.88
CA PRO A 52 -3.65 11.53 2.36
C PRO A 52 -4.06 12.57 3.40
N LYS A 53 -4.11 13.83 2.98
CA LYS A 53 -4.76 14.87 3.77
C LYS A 53 -6.22 14.46 3.90
N HIS A 54 -6.66 14.14 5.11
CA HIS A 54 -8.01 13.76 5.48
C HIS A 54 -8.47 12.32 5.13
N GLN A 55 -7.97 11.32 5.85
CA GLN A 55 -8.82 10.20 6.21
C GLN A 55 -9.66 10.62 7.41
N GLN A 56 -10.85 11.15 7.17
CA GLN A 56 -11.80 11.39 8.25
C GLN A 56 -12.59 10.11 8.53
N SER A 57 -12.78 9.84 9.82
CA SER A 57 -13.68 8.82 10.37
C SER A 57 -15.17 9.05 10.03
N SER A 58 -15.48 9.97 9.14
CA SER A 58 -16.84 10.38 8.74
C SER A 58 -17.26 9.87 7.35
N ASP A 59 -16.42 9.11 6.63
CA ASP A 59 -16.85 8.50 5.37
C ASP A 59 -17.88 7.39 5.68
N PRO A 60 -19.16 7.56 5.34
CA PRO A 60 -20.16 6.56 5.59
C PRO A 60 -20.00 5.34 4.68
N THR A 61 -19.20 5.42 3.62
CA THR A 61 -19.04 4.34 2.65
C THR A 61 -18.15 3.22 3.19
N ARG A 62 -18.19 2.07 2.56
CA ARG A 62 -17.27 0.95 2.84
C ARG A 62 -15.83 1.25 2.41
N GLY A 63 -15.62 2.34 1.73
CA GLY A 63 -14.37 2.87 1.21
C GLY A 63 -14.41 3.08 -0.29
N THR A 64 -13.37 3.74 -0.83
CA THR A 64 -13.24 3.94 -2.27
C THR A 64 -12.52 2.75 -2.91
N LEU A 65 -13.11 2.20 -3.97
CA LEU A 65 -12.58 1.15 -4.81
C LEU A 65 -12.32 1.71 -6.21
N LEU A 66 -11.09 1.60 -6.68
CA LEU A 66 -10.70 2.00 -8.03
C LEU A 66 -10.60 0.78 -8.94
N ILE A 67 -11.23 0.85 -10.12
CA ILE A 67 -11.07 -0.15 -11.18
C ILE A 67 -10.24 0.49 -12.29
N VAL A 68 -9.05 -0.07 -12.54
CA VAL A 68 -8.18 0.30 -13.65
C VAL A 68 -8.37 -0.71 -14.76
N THR A 69 -8.72 -0.26 -15.95
CA THR A 69 -9.04 -1.14 -17.09
C THR A 69 -8.60 -0.49 -18.41
N THR A 70 -8.65 -1.23 -19.50
CA THR A 70 -8.50 -0.68 -20.86
C THR A 70 -9.85 -0.22 -21.42
N SER A 71 -9.82 0.64 -22.46
CA SER A 71 -11.06 1.19 -23.04
C SER A 71 -11.97 0.14 -23.65
N ASP A 72 -11.40 -0.95 -24.19
CA ASP A 72 -12.15 -2.06 -24.78
C ASP A 72 -12.81 -2.96 -23.73
N LEU A 73 -12.20 -3.15 -22.56
CA LEU A 73 -12.76 -3.95 -21.46
C LEU A 73 -13.75 -3.16 -20.59
N ARG A 74 -13.66 -1.82 -20.59
CA ARG A 74 -14.48 -0.95 -19.73
C ARG A 74 -16.00 -1.20 -19.81
N PRO A 75 -16.63 -1.47 -20.98
CA PRO A 75 -18.05 -1.74 -21.05
C PRO A 75 -18.49 -2.98 -20.26
N TYR A 76 -17.60 -3.94 -20.06
CA TYR A 76 -17.92 -5.24 -19.48
C TYR A 76 -17.78 -5.32 -17.95
N ILE A 77 -17.28 -4.25 -17.29
CA ILE A 77 -17.15 -4.22 -15.82
C ILE A 77 -18.42 -3.70 -15.12
N ALA A 78 -19.49 -3.37 -15.86
CA ALA A 78 -20.67 -2.70 -15.31
C ALA A 78 -21.30 -3.47 -14.14
N SER A 79 -21.52 -4.79 -14.30
CA SER A 79 -22.14 -5.60 -13.25
C SER A 79 -21.29 -5.70 -11.97
N LEU A 80 -19.97 -5.77 -12.11
CA LEU A 80 -19.06 -5.72 -10.95
C LEU A 80 -19.16 -4.36 -10.25
N ARG A 81 -19.04 -3.26 -11.00
CA ARG A 81 -19.17 -1.91 -10.46
C ARG A 81 -20.50 -1.74 -9.71
N ASP A 82 -21.60 -2.14 -10.32
CA ASP A 82 -22.94 -1.97 -9.78
C ASP A 82 -23.12 -2.75 -8.48
N TRP A 83 -22.65 -3.99 -8.45
CA TRP A 83 -22.64 -4.81 -7.24
C TRP A 83 -21.79 -4.20 -6.12
N LYS A 84 -20.59 -3.69 -6.42
CA LYS A 84 -19.73 -3.03 -5.42
C LYS A 84 -20.41 -1.76 -4.86
N GLN A 85 -21.15 -1.03 -5.66
CA GLN A 85 -21.94 0.10 -5.18
C GLN A 85 -23.09 -0.35 -4.26
N GLN A 86 -23.80 -1.45 -4.58
CA GLN A 86 -24.79 -2.06 -3.70
C GLN A 86 -24.17 -2.52 -2.36
N GLN A 87 -22.91 -2.95 -2.36
CA GLN A 87 -22.18 -3.26 -1.13
C GLN A 87 -21.74 -2.01 -0.34
N GLY A 88 -22.01 -0.81 -0.82
CA GLY A 88 -21.69 0.46 -0.17
C GLY A 88 -20.29 1.01 -0.47
N PHE A 89 -19.61 0.50 -1.48
CA PHE A 89 -18.35 1.10 -1.96
C PHE A 89 -18.62 2.31 -2.83
N ARG A 90 -17.77 3.31 -2.71
CA ARG A 90 -17.60 4.35 -3.74
C ARG A 90 -16.73 3.77 -4.84
N VAL A 91 -17.27 3.57 -6.04
CA VAL A 91 -16.53 2.95 -7.15
C VAL A 91 -16.16 4.00 -8.19
N GLU A 92 -14.86 4.10 -8.48
CA GLU A 92 -14.30 4.93 -9.55
C GLU A 92 -13.66 4.03 -10.60
N THR A 93 -13.75 4.42 -11.87
CA THR A 93 -13.18 3.66 -12.99
C THR A 93 -12.24 4.52 -13.80
N PHE A 94 -11.00 4.05 -13.96
CA PHE A 94 -10.01 4.63 -14.86
C PHE A 94 -9.81 3.73 -16.08
N SER A 95 -9.91 4.33 -17.27
CA SER A 95 -9.47 3.66 -18.49
C SER A 95 -8.06 4.16 -18.83
N SER A 96 -7.14 3.23 -18.94
CA SER A 96 -5.77 3.51 -19.32
C SER A 96 -5.37 2.61 -20.48
N ASP A 97 -5.33 3.18 -21.69
CA ASP A 97 -4.71 2.54 -22.85
C ASP A 97 -3.19 2.84 -22.90
N CYS A 98 -2.68 3.44 -21.81
CA CYS A 98 -1.27 3.69 -21.62
C CYS A 98 -0.62 2.42 -21.06
N HIS A 99 0.12 1.71 -21.89
CA HIS A 99 0.89 0.52 -21.51
C HIS A 99 2.14 0.90 -20.69
N ASN A 100 2.04 1.87 -19.78
CA ASN A 100 3.12 2.31 -18.92
C ASN A 100 2.74 2.21 -17.45
N LYS A 101 3.34 1.25 -16.76
CA LYS A 101 3.09 0.97 -15.34
C LYS A 101 3.36 2.17 -14.42
N ASP A 102 4.41 2.96 -14.72
CA ASP A 102 4.79 4.10 -13.89
C ASP A 102 3.78 5.24 -14.00
N SER A 103 3.20 5.45 -15.19
CA SER A 103 2.11 6.42 -15.40
C SER A 103 0.84 6.00 -14.65
N ILE A 104 0.49 4.71 -14.68
CA ILE A 104 -0.67 4.19 -13.93
C ILE A 104 -0.41 4.33 -12.43
N ARG A 105 0.77 3.94 -11.95
CA ARG A 105 1.16 4.13 -10.54
C ARG A 105 1.09 5.60 -10.12
N ALA A 106 1.62 6.51 -10.94
CA ALA A 106 1.59 7.95 -10.67
C ALA A 106 0.15 8.47 -10.53
N LEU A 107 -0.77 8.03 -11.41
CA LEU A 107 -2.19 8.38 -11.35
C LEU A 107 -2.81 7.90 -10.03
N LEU A 108 -2.60 6.63 -9.66
CA LEU A 108 -3.14 6.03 -8.42
C LEU A 108 -2.57 6.73 -7.17
N LYS A 109 -1.26 6.98 -7.15
CA LYS A 109 -0.57 7.73 -6.09
C LYS A 109 -1.11 9.14 -5.96
N ASN A 110 -1.24 9.86 -7.07
CA ASN A 110 -1.80 11.21 -7.07
C ASN A 110 -3.24 11.24 -6.56
N ARG A 111 -4.07 10.25 -6.96
CA ARG A 111 -5.43 10.12 -6.45
C ARG A 111 -5.45 9.89 -4.93
N TYR A 112 -4.51 9.08 -4.41
CA TYR A 112 -4.35 8.82 -2.99
C TYR A 112 -3.92 10.07 -2.21
N ILE A 113 -2.89 10.78 -2.67
CA ILE A 113 -2.34 11.95 -1.99
C ILE A 113 -3.32 13.14 -1.99
N ASN A 114 -4.08 13.30 -3.08
CA ASN A 114 -5.04 14.39 -3.24
C ASN A 114 -6.45 14.03 -2.71
N ALA A 115 -6.56 13.01 -1.87
CA ALA A 115 -7.80 12.67 -1.23
C ALA A 115 -8.34 13.80 -0.34
N SER A 116 -9.65 13.88 -0.22
CA SER A 116 -10.37 14.83 0.62
C SER A 116 -11.53 14.13 1.33
N THR A 117 -12.23 14.83 2.21
CA THR A 117 -13.44 14.30 2.86
C THR A 117 -14.55 13.93 1.88
N LEU A 118 -14.70 14.70 0.80
CA LEU A 118 -15.70 14.43 -0.24
C LEU A 118 -15.21 13.39 -1.25
N ASN A 119 -13.91 13.20 -1.34
CA ASN A 119 -13.28 12.27 -2.24
C ASN A 119 -12.18 11.48 -1.50
N PRO A 120 -12.57 10.56 -0.60
CA PRO A 120 -11.64 9.83 0.24
C PRO A 120 -10.62 9.03 -0.55
N ALA A 121 -9.46 8.78 0.04
CA ALA A 121 -8.43 7.94 -0.56
C ALA A 121 -8.97 6.54 -0.88
N GLN A 122 -8.50 5.97 -1.97
CA GLN A 122 -8.82 4.59 -2.31
C GLN A 122 -8.25 3.63 -1.27
N ARG A 123 -9.02 2.59 -0.96
CA ARG A 123 -8.59 1.45 -0.13
C ARG A 123 -8.23 0.24 -0.96
N TYR A 124 -8.85 0.13 -2.14
CA TYR A 124 -8.74 -1.03 -3.02
C TYR A 124 -8.50 -0.58 -4.45
N VAL A 125 -7.67 -1.34 -5.15
CA VAL A 125 -7.46 -1.20 -6.60
C VAL A 125 -7.65 -2.57 -7.24
N ILE A 126 -8.51 -2.63 -8.24
CA ILE A 126 -8.66 -3.78 -9.13
C ILE A 126 -8.03 -3.43 -10.48
N LEU A 127 -7.03 -4.19 -10.88
CA LEU A 127 -6.42 -4.11 -12.20
C LEU A 127 -7.14 -5.12 -13.12
N VAL A 128 -7.81 -4.64 -14.15
CA VAL A 128 -8.57 -5.48 -15.09
C VAL A 128 -7.82 -5.62 -16.39
N GLY A 129 -7.23 -6.77 -16.59
CA GLY A 129 -6.41 -7.15 -17.75
C GLY A 129 -5.15 -7.91 -17.37
N ASP A 130 -4.70 -8.77 -18.25
CA ASP A 130 -3.39 -9.44 -18.18
C ASP A 130 -2.24 -8.43 -18.31
N VAL A 131 -1.00 -8.87 -18.12
CA VAL A 131 0.20 -8.02 -18.15
C VAL A 131 0.41 -7.30 -19.48
N ASP A 132 -0.08 -7.86 -20.57
CA ASP A 132 -0.06 -7.23 -21.91
C ASP A 132 -1.02 -6.03 -22.00
N ARG A 133 -2.03 -5.96 -21.13
CA ARG A 133 -3.03 -4.88 -21.07
C ARG A 133 -2.72 -3.87 -19.97
N ILE A 134 -2.51 -4.35 -18.76
CA ILE A 134 -2.08 -3.57 -17.60
C ILE A 134 -0.71 -4.10 -17.17
N PRO A 135 0.38 -3.44 -17.58
CA PRO A 135 1.74 -3.91 -17.29
C PRO A 135 1.99 -4.14 -15.80
N THR A 136 2.83 -5.10 -15.45
CA THR A 136 3.25 -5.35 -14.07
C THR A 136 4.62 -4.75 -13.78
N PHE A 137 4.98 -4.62 -12.52
CA PHE A 137 6.33 -4.32 -12.07
C PHE A 137 7.15 -5.60 -11.94
N TYR A 138 8.45 -5.44 -11.75
CA TYR A 138 9.35 -6.54 -11.43
C TYR A 138 10.03 -6.26 -10.10
N GLY A 139 10.02 -7.25 -9.23
CA GLY A 139 10.59 -7.17 -7.89
C GLY A 139 12.09 -6.88 -7.89
N THR A 140 12.52 -6.05 -6.95
CA THR A 140 13.92 -5.64 -6.77
C THR A 140 14.59 -6.34 -5.58
N ASN A 141 13.80 -6.98 -4.69
CA ASN A 141 14.29 -7.66 -3.49
C ASN A 141 14.47 -9.16 -3.69
N THR A 142 14.88 -9.55 -4.88
CA THR A 142 15.06 -10.97 -5.22
C THR A 142 16.29 -11.54 -4.50
N PRO A 143 16.12 -12.61 -3.70
CA PRO A 143 17.25 -13.30 -3.08
C PRO A 143 18.27 -13.81 -4.09
N SER A 144 19.54 -13.88 -3.68
CA SER A 144 20.61 -14.39 -4.55
C SER A 144 20.30 -15.81 -5.00
N GLY A 145 20.42 -16.05 -6.31
CA GLY A 145 20.13 -17.34 -6.94
C GLY A 145 18.71 -17.48 -7.49
N LEU A 146 17.81 -16.53 -7.23
CA LEU A 146 16.47 -16.49 -7.83
C LEU A 146 16.42 -15.48 -8.98
N SER A 147 15.48 -15.71 -9.91
CA SER A 147 15.19 -14.79 -11.01
C SER A 147 14.29 -13.65 -10.54
N SER A 148 14.30 -12.53 -11.27
CA SER A 148 13.32 -11.46 -11.09
C SER A 148 11.90 -12.00 -11.30
N HIS A 149 10.92 -11.40 -10.62
CA HIS A 149 9.53 -11.83 -10.56
C HIS A 149 8.56 -10.68 -10.79
N ALA A 150 7.40 -11.00 -11.34
CA ALA A 150 6.30 -10.04 -11.48
C ALA A 150 5.72 -9.66 -10.12
N THR A 151 5.28 -8.42 -9.98
CA THR A 151 4.60 -7.93 -8.77
C THR A 151 3.68 -6.75 -9.07
N ASP A 152 2.49 -6.78 -8.51
CA ASP A 152 1.55 -5.66 -8.55
C ASP A 152 1.58 -4.79 -7.28
N LEU A 153 2.45 -5.11 -6.32
CA LEU A 153 2.62 -4.38 -5.06
C LEU A 153 2.71 -2.87 -5.27
N TYR A 154 3.52 -2.44 -6.24
CA TYR A 154 3.83 -1.03 -6.45
C TYR A 154 2.68 -0.19 -7.02
N TYR A 155 1.56 -0.80 -7.40
CA TYR A 155 0.32 -0.09 -7.68
C TYR A 155 -0.41 0.37 -6.42
N GLY A 156 -0.09 -0.22 -5.27
CA GLY A 156 -0.66 0.13 -3.97
C GLY A 156 0.34 0.65 -2.94
N GLU A 157 1.63 0.52 -3.21
CA GLU A 157 2.72 0.97 -2.35
C GLU A 157 3.25 2.32 -2.84
N TYR A 158 3.18 3.36 -2.00
CA TYR A 158 3.50 4.74 -2.40
C TYR A 158 4.61 5.38 -1.56
N THR A 159 4.98 4.79 -0.44
CA THR A 159 5.93 5.34 0.54
C THR A 159 7.35 4.80 0.40
N GLY A 160 7.55 3.66 -0.26
CA GLY A 160 8.85 3.03 -0.48
C GLY A 160 9.29 2.13 0.68
N ASP A 161 8.33 1.68 1.50
CA ASP A 161 8.58 0.82 2.67
C ASP A 161 8.10 -0.63 2.48
N TYR A 162 7.68 -0.99 1.28
CA TYR A 162 7.09 -2.27 0.87
C TYR A 162 5.74 -2.60 1.51
N ILE A 163 5.24 -1.78 2.43
CA ILE A 163 3.92 -1.97 3.04
C ILE A 163 2.90 -1.13 2.26
N PRO A 164 1.97 -1.75 1.51
CA PRO A 164 1.08 -1.00 0.65
C PRO A 164 0.06 -0.17 1.45
N GLU A 165 -0.15 1.06 1.01
CA GLU A 165 -1.22 1.93 1.47
C GLU A 165 -2.58 1.44 0.99
N VAL A 166 -2.61 0.74 -0.16
CA VAL A 166 -3.80 0.32 -0.88
C VAL A 166 -3.69 -1.15 -1.23
N GLN A 167 -4.74 -1.90 -1.00
CA GLN A 167 -4.78 -3.31 -1.35
C GLN A 167 -5.08 -3.48 -2.84
N VAL A 168 -4.25 -4.24 -3.52
CA VAL A 168 -4.31 -4.44 -4.98
C VAL A 168 -4.65 -5.88 -5.30
N GLY A 169 -5.48 -6.09 -6.32
CA GLY A 169 -5.72 -7.38 -6.93
C GLY A 169 -5.90 -7.25 -8.44
N ARG A 170 -5.63 -8.32 -9.15
CA ARG A 170 -5.70 -8.36 -10.61
C ARG A 170 -6.77 -9.34 -11.09
N LEU A 171 -7.66 -8.88 -11.95
CA LEU A 171 -8.45 -9.76 -12.81
C LEU A 171 -7.64 -9.98 -14.08
N SER A 172 -6.78 -11.00 -14.06
CA SER A 172 -5.89 -11.30 -15.17
C SER A 172 -6.66 -11.97 -16.29
N VAL A 173 -7.08 -11.18 -17.28
CA VAL A 173 -7.91 -11.61 -18.40
C VAL A 173 -7.37 -11.06 -19.71
N THR A 174 -7.48 -11.85 -20.77
CA THR A 174 -6.98 -11.50 -22.10
C THR A 174 -8.05 -10.85 -22.98
N ASP A 175 -9.32 -11.13 -22.72
CA ASP A 175 -10.45 -10.60 -23.49
C ASP A 175 -11.71 -10.40 -22.65
N SER A 176 -12.78 -9.94 -23.31
CA SER A 176 -14.07 -9.68 -22.66
C SER A 176 -14.83 -10.93 -22.26
N ALA A 177 -14.62 -12.08 -22.90
CA ALA A 177 -15.29 -13.32 -22.54
C ALA A 177 -14.74 -13.89 -21.23
N GLU A 178 -13.42 -13.91 -21.09
CA GLU A 178 -12.77 -14.25 -19.82
C GLU A 178 -13.18 -13.28 -18.71
N LEU A 179 -13.22 -11.97 -19.01
CA LEU A 179 -13.64 -10.97 -18.02
C LEU A 179 -15.07 -11.23 -17.53
N LEU A 180 -16.00 -11.48 -18.42
CA LEU A 180 -17.38 -11.78 -18.03
C LEU A 180 -17.47 -13.06 -17.18
N THR A 181 -16.68 -14.08 -17.51
CA THR A 181 -16.58 -15.33 -16.73
C THR A 181 -16.07 -15.06 -15.31
N VAL A 182 -14.97 -14.30 -15.19
CA VAL A 182 -14.39 -13.95 -13.88
C VAL A 182 -15.36 -13.12 -13.05
N ILE A 183 -16.00 -12.10 -13.65
CA ILE A 183 -16.99 -11.27 -12.96
C ILE A 183 -18.19 -12.12 -12.52
N ALA A 184 -18.69 -13.02 -13.37
CA ALA A 184 -19.79 -13.91 -13.00
C ALA A 184 -19.46 -14.77 -11.77
N LYS A 185 -18.23 -15.29 -11.69
CA LYS A 185 -17.76 -16.05 -10.52
C LYS A 185 -17.65 -15.19 -9.26
N ILE A 186 -17.12 -13.97 -9.38
CA ILE A 186 -17.04 -13.02 -8.25
C ILE A 186 -18.44 -12.70 -7.72
N LEU A 187 -19.37 -12.37 -8.62
CA LEU A 187 -20.76 -12.07 -8.25
C LEU A 187 -21.45 -13.29 -7.63
N ALA A 188 -21.32 -14.48 -8.24
CA ALA A 188 -21.87 -15.72 -7.70
C ALA A 188 -21.31 -16.03 -6.31
N TYR A 189 -20.02 -15.79 -6.08
CA TYR A 189 -19.39 -15.96 -4.78
C TYR A 189 -19.97 -14.98 -3.76
N GLU A 190 -19.94 -13.70 -4.03
CA GLU A 190 -20.33 -12.66 -3.07
C GLU A 190 -21.86 -12.57 -2.82
N GLN A 191 -22.68 -12.96 -3.78
CA GLN A 191 -24.13 -13.06 -3.61
C GLN A 191 -24.56 -14.28 -2.76
N GLY A 192 -23.66 -15.25 -2.61
CA GLY A 192 -23.66 -16.21 -1.51
C GLY A 192 -24.78 -17.24 -1.45
N ASN A 193 -25.64 -17.39 -2.48
CA ASN A 193 -26.73 -18.37 -2.45
C ASN A 193 -26.26 -19.80 -2.17
N TRP A 194 -25.05 -20.14 -2.58
CA TRP A 194 -24.38 -21.41 -2.32
C TRP A 194 -23.90 -21.57 -0.86
N ALA A 195 -23.70 -20.46 -0.14
CA ALA A 195 -23.08 -20.48 1.19
C ALA A 195 -24.00 -21.02 2.31
N LYS A 196 -25.27 -21.31 1.99
CA LYS A 196 -26.19 -22.00 2.91
C LYS A 196 -25.88 -23.49 3.06
N ASP A 197 -25.44 -24.10 1.93
CA ASP A 197 -25.25 -25.55 1.86
C ASP A 197 -23.78 -25.94 1.72
N ASN A 198 -22.86 -24.95 1.63
CA ASN A 198 -21.45 -25.16 1.42
C ASN A 198 -20.63 -24.78 2.65
N ASN A 199 -20.27 -25.80 3.39
CA ASN A 199 -19.55 -25.67 4.63
C ASN A 199 -18.26 -26.51 4.60
N HIS A 200 -17.59 -26.55 3.43
CA HIS A 200 -16.42 -27.37 3.22
C HIS A 200 -15.13 -26.55 3.19
N LEU A 201 -14.11 -27.11 3.84
CA LEU A 201 -12.75 -26.58 3.83
C LEU A 201 -11.79 -27.68 3.38
N LEU A 202 -11.04 -27.45 2.32
CA LEU A 202 -10.05 -28.39 1.83
C LEU A 202 -8.64 -27.90 2.14
N LEU A 203 -7.90 -28.64 2.94
CA LEU A 203 -6.56 -28.34 3.40
C LEU A 203 -5.59 -29.44 2.94
N VAL A 204 -4.57 -29.05 2.18
CA VAL A 204 -3.63 -29.98 1.58
C VAL A 204 -2.20 -29.58 1.95
N ALA A 205 -1.52 -30.41 2.76
CA ALA A 205 -0.07 -30.41 2.91
C ALA A 205 0.50 -31.43 1.89
N GLY A 206 1.32 -30.97 0.99
CA GLY A 206 1.92 -31.85 -0.02
C GLY A 206 2.93 -32.83 0.58
N ASN A 207 3.20 -33.91 -0.15
CA ASN A 207 4.08 -35.00 0.31
C ASN A 207 5.56 -34.60 0.17
N GLU A 208 6.11 -34.04 1.22
CA GLU A 208 7.48 -33.53 1.28
C GLU A 208 8.35 -34.34 2.24
N ARG A 209 9.61 -34.51 1.88
CA ARG A 209 10.56 -35.29 2.69
C ARG A 209 11.81 -34.49 3.11
N GLN A 210 11.89 -33.22 2.69
CA GLN A 210 13.10 -32.41 2.92
C GLN A 210 13.05 -31.71 4.28
N SER A 211 14.03 -31.96 5.13
CA SER A 211 14.34 -31.17 6.33
C SER A 211 13.09 -30.73 7.13
N ILE A 212 12.81 -29.43 7.16
CA ILE A 212 11.73 -28.81 7.91
C ILE A 212 10.35 -28.87 7.19
N ALA A 213 10.35 -29.23 5.90
CA ALA A 213 9.15 -29.18 5.06
C ALA A 213 7.95 -29.95 5.64
N PRO A 214 8.07 -31.22 6.09
CA PRO A 214 6.94 -31.94 6.68
C PRO A 214 6.36 -31.21 7.91
N LEU A 215 7.21 -30.62 8.74
CA LEU A 215 6.77 -29.89 9.90
C LEU A 215 6.01 -28.62 9.55
N THR A 216 6.54 -27.82 8.64
CA THR A 216 5.92 -26.52 8.27
C THR A 216 4.61 -26.69 7.48
N THR A 217 4.51 -27.70 6.60
CA THR A 217 3.30 -27.95 5.84
C THR A 217 2.18 -28.52 6.71
N ASN A 218 2.48 -29.53 7.55
CA ASN A 218 1.52 -30.08 8.49
C ASN A 218 1.07 -29.03 9.52
N ALA A 219 1.99 -28.19 10.01
CA ALA A 219 1.65 -27.14 10.96
C ALA A 219 0.60 -26.15 10.41
N GLN A 220 0.69 -25.77 9.14
CA GLN A 220 -0.30 -24.89 8.51
C GLN A 220 -1.66 -25.57 8.41
N VAL A 221 -1.72 -26.83 7.97
CA VAL A 221 -2.98 -27.59 7.87
C VAL A 221 -3.58 -27.79 9.26
N ASN A 222 -2.77 -28.18 10.26
CA ASN A 222 -3.23 -28.36 11.63
C ASN A 222 -3.75 -27.05 12.23
N TYR A 223 -3.07 -25.93 11.95
CA TYR A 223 -3.51 -24.63 12.45
C TYR A 223 -4.89 -24.23 11.94
N LEU A 224 -5.10 -24.35 10.61
CA LEU A 224 -6.40 -24.04 10.00
C LEU A 224 -7.50 -25.01 10.48
N SER A 225 -7.19 -26.31 10.48
CA SER A 225 -8.14 -27.34 10.95
C SER A 225 -8.57 -27.08 12.38
N MET A 226 -7.62 -26.87 13.30
CA MET A 226 -7.92 -26.58 14.71
C MET A 226 -8.73 -25.30 14.89
N ALA A 227 -8.39 -24.24 14.16
CA ALA A 227 -9.13 -22.98 14.20
C ALA A 227 -10.57 -23.17 13.69
N ALA A 228 -10.75 -23.87 12.58
CA ALA A 228 -12.05 -24.14 12.00
C ALA A 228 -12.89 -25.05 12.92
N GLU A 229 -12.35 -26.15 13.44
CA GLU A 229 -13.05 -27.04 14.40
C GLU A 229 -13.51 -26.31 15.65
N GLN A 230 -12.67 -25.43 16.19
CA GLN A 230 -13.00 -24.68 17.40
C GLN A 230 -14.07 -23.60 17.15
N LEU A 231 -14.02 -22.93 16.02
CA LEU A 231 -14.82 -21.73 15.77
C LEU A 231 -16.05 -22.01 14.92
N LEU A 232 -16.05 -23.10 14.18
CA LEU A 232 -17.03 -23.49 13.18
C LEU A 232 -17.30 -25.00 13.25
N PRO A 233 -17.89 -25.50 14.32
CA PRO A 233 -18.04 -26.95 14.57
C PRO A 233 -18.90 -27.66 13.50
N GLU A 234 -19.70 -26.88 12.73
CA GLU A 234 -20.52 -27.44 11.62
C GLU A 234 -19.73 -27.62 10.32
N MET A 235 -18.48 -27.13 10.27
CA MET A 235 -17.69 -27.14 9.04
C MET A 235 -17.13 -28.54 8.76
N GLU A 236 -17.33 -29.03 7.54
CA GLU A 236 -16.69 -30.25 7.08
C GLU A 236 -15.27 -29.94 6.59
N ILE A 237 -14.29 -30.40 7.36
CA ILE A 237 -12.88 -30.13 7.08
C ILE A 237 -12.23 -31.39 6.51
N LYS A 238 -11.74 -31.30 5.28
CA LYS A 238 -11.01 -32.36 4.65
C LYS A 238 -9.52 -32.04 4.61
N CYS A 239 -8.76 -32.73 5.45
CA CYS A 239 -7.33 -32.54 5.61
C CYS A 239 -6.54 -33.66 4.94
N PHE A 240 -5.52 -33.27 4.17
CA PHE A 240 -4.50 -34.17 3.65
C PHE A 240 -3.15 -33.69 4.19
N HIS A 241 -2.59 -34.47 5.13
CA HIS A 241 -1.30 -34.18 5.71
C HIS A 241 -0.16 -34.72 4.85
N ASN A 242 1.06 -34.26 5.12
CA ASN A 242 2.26 -34.82 4.54
C ASN A 242 2.31 -36.35 4.77
N GLU A 243 2.87 -37.10 3.84
CA GLU A 243 2.92 -38.59 3.78
C GLU A 243 1.65 -39.27 3.24
N VAL A 244 0.80 -38.53 2.57
CA VAL A 244 -0.36 -39.08 1.90
C VAL A 244 0.08 -40.03 0.78
N PRO A 245 -0.41 -41.29 0.70
CA PRO A 245 -0.10 -42.20 -0.39
C PRO A 245 -0.58 -41.64 -1.74
N ILE A 246 0.11 -41.99 -2.82
CA ILE A 246 -0.22 -41.57 -4.22
C ILE A 246 -1.65 -41.96 -4.60
N GLU A 247 -2.20 -43.02 -4.02
CA GLU A 247 -3.54 -43.52 -4.26
C GLU A 247 -4.67 -42.56 -3.84
N ILE A 248 -4.33 -41.44 -3.11
CA ILE A 248 -5.30 -40.46 -2.63
C ILE A 248 -5.49 -39.29 -3.64
N PHE A 249 -4.73 -39.28 -4.74
CA PHE A 249 -4.88 -38.25 -5.80
C PHE A 249 -6.33 -38.09 -6.25
N ASP A 250 -7.01 -39.19 -6.61
CA ASP A 250 -8.42 -39.15 -7.01
C ASP A 250 -9.34 -38.58 -5.92
N SER A 251 -9.00 -38.79 -4.63
CA SER A 251 -9.76 -38.25 -3.53
C SER A 251 -9.58 -36.73 -3.39
N ILE A 252 -8.40 -36.20 -3.73
CA ILE A 252 -8.14 -34.75 -3.75
C ILE A 252 -8.86 -34.11 -4.92
N ILE A 253 -8.81 -34.70 -6.13
CA ILE A 253 -9.55 -34.21 -7.30
C ILE A 253 -11.06 -34.21 -7.04
N CYS A 254 -11.56 -35.28 -6.45
CA CYS A 254 -12.98 -35.36 -6.04
C CYS A 254 -13.30 -34.22 -5.01
N ALA A 255 -12.40 -33.95 -4.07
CA ALA A 255 -12.60 -32.88 -3.10
C ALA A 255 -12.53 -31.47 -3.73
N LEU A 256 -11.70 -31.27 -4.75
CA LEU A 256 -11.64 -30.01 -5.51
C LEU A 256 -12.93 -29.75 -6.29
N ASN A 257 -13.61 -30.81 -6.76
CA ASN A 257 -14.91 -30.70 -7.44
C ASN A 257 -16.10 -30.50 -6.48
N ASN A 258 -15.89 -30.66 -5.19
CA ASN A 258 -16.91 -30.28 -4.21
C ASN A 258 -16.98 -28.76 -4.08
N SER A 259 -18.11 -28.29 -3.56
CA SER A 259 -18.26 -26.88 -3.23
C SER A 259 -17.43 -26.53 -1.98
N ASN A 260 -16.26 -25.94 -2.14
CA ASN A 260 -15.41 -25.51 -1.03
C ASN A 260 -15.49 -24.01 -0.81
N SER A 261 -15.56 -23.58 0.45
CA SER A 261 -15.42 -22.16 0.82
C SER A 261 -14.00 -21.67 0.55
N LEU A 262 -13.03 -22.50 0.90
CA LEU A 262 -11.61 -22.24 0.75
C LEU A 262 -10.85 -23.54 0.46
N VAL A 263 -9.91 -23.48 -0.45
CA VAL A 263 -8.87 -24.50 -0.67
C VAL A 263 -7.53 -23.91 -0.27
N ASN A 264 -6.82 -24.55 0.64
CA ASN A 264 -5.43 -24.22 0.97
C ASN A 264 -4.50 -25.35 0.53
N TYR A 265 -3.47 -25.01 -0.22
CA TYR A 265 -2.38 -25.91 -0.56
C TYR A 265 -1.03 -25.33 -0.06
N THR A 266 -0.23 -26.15 0.57
CA THR A 266 1.12 -25.78 0.99
C THR A 266 2.10 -26.92 0.76
N ALA A 267 3.02 -26.75 -0.19
CA ALA A 267 4.15 -27.64 -0.51
C ALA A 267 4.91 -27.12 -1.73
N HIS A 268 5.58 -28.03 -2.47
CA HIS A 268 6.14 -27.71 -3.77
C HIS A 268 5.09 -27.41 -4.83
N CYS A 269 5.39 -26.39 -5.63
CA CYS A 269 4.55 -25.92 -6.70
C CYS A 269 5.42 -25.31 -7.80
N THR A 270 4.92 -25.31 -9.00
CA THR A 270 5.51 -24.62 -10.14
C THR A 270 4.49 -23.66 -10.76
N GLN A 271 4.89 -22.91 -11.77
CA GLN A 271 3.97 -22.11 -12.56
C GLN A 271 2.81 -22.97 -13.16
N ARG A 272 3.02 -24.28 -13.32
CA ARG A 272 2.04 -25.20 -13.91
C ARG A 272 1.09 -25.83 -12.90
N GLY A 273 1.34 -25.69 -11.60
CA GLY A 273 0.50 -26.24 -10.55
C GLY A 273 1.26 -26.92 -9.42
N TRP A 274 0.54 -27.68 -8.63
CA TRP A 274 1.03 -28.42 -7.48
C TRP A 274 1.86 -29.63 -7.90
N ASP A 275 2.92 -29.90 -7.19
CA ASP A 275 3.79 -31.05 -7.49
C ASP A 275 3.38 -32.31 -6.72
N ASN A 276 2.94 -32.18 -5.47
CA ASN A 276 2.62 -33.30 -4.62
C ASN A 276 1.39 -33.05 -3.71
N PRO A 277 0.16 -33.45 -4.10
CA PRO A 277 -0.16 -34.24 -5.31
C PRO A 277 -0.01 -33.41 -6.60
N LEU A 278 0.18 -34.10 -7.71
CA LEU A 278 0.29 -33.45 -9.01
C LEU A 278 -1.09 -32.94 -9.48
N VAL A 279 -1.34 -31.65 -9.30
CA VAL A 279 -2.52 -30.94 -9.80
C VAL A 279 -2.06 -29.84 -10.73
N THR A 280 -2.30 -29.99 -12.02
CA THR A 280 -1.78 -29.11 -13.08
C THR A 280 -2.88 -28.30 -13.75
N MET A 281 -2.51 -27.36 -14.62
CA MET A 281 -3.46 -26.66 -15.50
C MET A 281 -4.37 -27.65 -16.26
N GLN A 282 -3.85 -28.78 -16.74
CA GLN A 282 -4.67 -29.82 -17.37
C GLN A 282 -5.67 -30.46 -16.42
N THR A 283 -5.35 -30.54 -15.14
CA THR A 283 -6.29 -31.02 -14.13
C THR A 283 -7.39 -29.99 -13.90
N ILE A 284 -7.05 -28.68 -13.94
CA ILE A 284 -8.04 -27.59 -13.82
C ILE A 284 -9.08 -27.70 -14.94
N ASP A 285 -8.67 -27.99 -16.17
CA ASP A 285 -9.59 -28.19 -17.32
C ASP A 285 -10.69 -29.22 -17.06
N THR A 286 -10.51 -30.10 -16.08
CA THR A 286 -11.48 -31.13 -15.70
C THR A 286 -12.31 -30.76 -14.46
N LEU A 287 -12.13 -29.58 -13.89
CA LEU A 287 -12.90 -29.13 -12.72
C LEU A 287 -14.33 -28.75 -13.14
N GLU A 288 -15.29 -29.26 -12.38
CA GLU A 288 -16.71 -28.99 -12.56
C GLU A 288 -17.35 -28.43 -11.28
N ASN A 289 -16.53 -27.83 -10.36
CA ASN A 289 -17.05 -27.28 -9.13
C ASN A 289 -18.07 -26.19 -9.42
N ALA A 290 -19.34 -26.46 -9.13
CA ALA A 290 -20.45 -25.56 -9.43
C ALA A 290 -20.40 -24.25 -8.62
N THR A 291 -19.66 -24.24 -7.52
CA THR A 291 -19.49 -23.08 -6.65
C THR A 291 -18.09 -22.49 -6.83
N PRO A 292 -17.98 -21.20 -7.10
CA PRO A 292 -16.69 -20.53 -7.11
C PRO A 292 -16.00 -20.67 -5.77
N THR A 293 -14.73 -21.00 -5.76
CA THR A 293 -13.93 -21.30 -4.57
C THR A 293 -12.82 -20.26 -4.41
N LEU A 294 -12.39 -19.99 -3.19
CA LEU A 294 -11.17 -19.21 -2.92
C LEU A 294 -9.99 -20.17 -2.78
N TYR A 295 -8.87 -19.83 -3.40
CA TYR A 295 -7.64 -20.61 -3.31
C TYR A 295 -6.55 -19.79 -2.62
N VAL A 296 -5.85 -20.45 -1.68
CA VAL A 296 -4.59 -19.99 -1.13
C VAL A 296 -3.53 -21.02 -1.50
N ASN A 297 -2.70 -20.67 -2.46
CA ASN A 297 -1.57 -21.46 -2.90
C ASN A 297 -0.29 -20.95 -2.21
N ASN A 298 -0.07 -21.39 -0.97
CA ASN A 298 1.14 -21.05 -0.22
C ASN A 298 2.31 -21.91 -0.71
N CYS A 299 2.77 -21.62 -1.93
CA CYS A 299 3.75 -22.41 -2.66
C CYS A 299 4.41 -21.60 -3.78
N CYS A 300 5.47 -22.15 -4.39
CA CYS A 300 6.28 -21.49 -5.41
C CYS A 300 5.50 -21.22 -6.71
N LYS A 301 5.60 -19.99 -7.25
CA LYS A 301 5.24 -19.63 -8.65
C LYS A 301 3.81 -19.93 -9.10
N SER A 302 2.90 -20.24 -8.19
CA SER A 302 1.50 -20.53 -8.55
C SER A 302 0.79 -19.35 -9.25
N ASN A 303 1.20 -18.13 -8.92
CA ASN A 303 0.69 -16.89 -9.50
C ASN A 303 1.76 -16.15 -10.32
N ALA A 304 2.66 -16.84 -11.00
CA ALA A 304 3.69 -16.22 -11.85
C ALA A 304 3.10 -15.69 -13.18
N PHE A 305 2.23 -14.71 -13.09
CA PHE A 305 1.40 -14.15 -14.17
C PHE A 305 2.15 -13.30 -15.21
N ASN A 306 3.47 -13.35 -15.26
CA ASN A 306 4.26 -12.85 -16.41
C ASN A 306 4.31 -13.87 -17.57
N GLY A 307 3.44 -14.83 -17.56
CA GLY A 307 3.14 -15.85 -18.53
C GLY A 307 2.02 -16.72 -17.92
N THR A 308 1.22 -17.42 -18.68
CA THR A 308 0.10 -18.21 -18.16
C THR A 308 0.51 -19.09 -16.97
N CYS A 309 -0.20 -18.97 -15.85
CA CYS A 309 0.10 -19.66 -14.62
C CYS A 309 -1.12 -20.38 -14.03
N PHE A 310 -0.87 -21.24 -13.07
CA PHE A 310 -1.89 -22.06 -12.41
C PHE A 310 -3.02 -21.21 -11.80
N GLY A 311 -2.68 -20.09 -11.16
CA GLY A 311 -3.66 -19.18 -10.58
C GLY A 311 -4.56 -18.51 -11.61
N GLU A 312 -4.03 -18.18 -12.80
CA GLU A 312 -4.81 -17.63 -13.91
C GLU A 312 -5.77 -18.65 -14.52
N GLU A 313 -5.32 -19.89 -14.70
CA GLU A 313 -6.20 -20.97 -15.19
C GLU A 313 -7.37 -21.22 -14.24
N LEU A 314 -7.10 -21.25 -12.91
CA LEU A 314 -8.17 -21.33 -11.91
C LEU A 314 -9.14 -20.14 -12.01
N LEU A 315 -8.61 -18.93 -12.19
CA LEU A 315 -9.43 -17.72 -12.27
C LEU A 315 -10.24 -17.66 -13.58
N ARG A 316 -9.65 -18.04 -14.71
CA ARG A 316 -10.26 -17.96 -16.06
C ARG A 316 -11.17 -19.14 -16.38
N HIS A 317 -11.11 -20.25 -15.61
CA HIS A 317 -11.86 -21.46 -15.90
C HIS A 317 -13.37 -21.19 -16.09
N PRO A 318 -13.98 -21.63 -17.21
CA PRO A 318 -15.31 -21.17 -17.60
C PRO A 318 -16.46 -21.78 -16.78
N THR A 319 -16.30 -22.99 -16.25
CA THR A 319 -17.38 -23.78 -15.60
C THR A 319 -17.08 -24.11 -14.13
N GLY A 320 -15.92 -23.73 -13.60
CA GLY A 320 -15.47 -24.04 -12.26
C GLY A 320 -14.30 -23.15 -11.84
N GLY A 321 -13.36 -23.70 -11.07
CA GLY A 321 -12.17 -23.00 -10.62
C GLY A 321 -12.42 -22.00 -9.50
N ALA A 322 -11.81 -20.84 -9.59
CA ALA A 322 -11.72 -19.89 -8.48
C ALA A 322 -12.42 -18.54 -8.73
N ALA A 323 -12.96 -17.94 -7.67
CA ALA A 323 -13.34 -16.53 -7.62
C ALA A 323 -12.17 -15.62 -7.23
N GLY A 324 -11.14 -16.18 -6.60
CA GLY A 324 -9.91 -15.47 -6.23
C GLY A 324 -8.81 -16.45 -5.83
N VAL A 325 -7.56 -16.11 -6.13
CA VAL A 325 -6.36 -16.93 -5.88
C VAL A 325 -5.27 -16.06 -5.25
N ILE A 326 -4.91 -16.34 -4.01
CA ILE A 326 -3.70 -15.78 -3.38
C ILE A 326 -2.55 -16.76 -3.63
N GLY A 327 -1.41 -16.29 -4.12
CA GLY A 327 -0.25 -17.12 -4.38
C GLY A 327 0.99 -16.32 -4.72
N ALA A 328 2.11 -17.02 -4.80
CA ALA A 328 3.40 -16.39 -5.03
C ALA A 328 3.78 -16.36 -6.52
N THR A 329 4.47 -15.30 -6.93
CA THR A 329 5.01 -15.13 -8.30
C THR A 329 6.43 -15.65 -8.44
N ASN A 330 7.08 -16.04 -7.33
CA ASN A 330 8.43 -16.62 -7.31
C ASN A 330 8.50 -17.81 -6.35
N GLU A 331 9.70 -18.34 -6.16
CA GLU A 331 9.94 -19.42 -5.20
C GLU A 331 9.74 -18.91 -3.77
N THR A 332 9.05 -19.68 -2.94
CA THR A 332 8.79 -19.41 -1.53
C THR A 332 9.68 -20.24 -0.62
N LEU A 333 9.71 -19.89 0.67
CA LEU A 333 10.59 -20.46 1.67
C LEU A 333 9.74 -21.14 2.76
N TRP A 334 10.19 -22.31 3.27
CA TRP A 334 9.42 -23.11 4.22
C TRP A 334 9.06 -22.38 5.52
N THR A 335 10.03 -21.64 6.06
CA THR A 335 9.87 -20.92 7.33
C THR A 335 8.97 -19.69 7.17
N GLU A 336 9.19 -18.93 6.14
CA GLU A 336 8.42 -17.71 5.83
C GLU A 336 6.98 -18.04 5.45
N ASP A 337 6.75 -19.14 4.73
CA ASP A 337 5.40 -19.62 4.43
C ASP A 337 4.64 -20.05 5.68
N TYR A 338 5.35 -20.63 6.66
CA TYR A 338 4.76 -20.89 7.97
C TYR A 338 4.39 -19.59 8.67
N TYR A 339 5.28 -18.59 8.70
CA TYR A 339 4.96 -17.30 9.31
C TYR A 339 3.80 -16.61 8.58
N TRP A 340 3.82 -16.64 7.27
CA TRP A 340 2.76 -16.08 6.46
C TRP A 340 1.39 -16.65 6.82
N ALA A 341 1.30 -17.97 6.98
CA ALA A 341 0.05 -18.68 7.24
C ALA A 341 -0.38 -18.60 8.70
N VAL A 342 0.52 -18.92 9.64
CA VAL A 342 0.26 -19.17 11.06
C VAL A 342 0.52 -17.95 11.93
N GLY A 343 1.34 -17.02 11.43
CA GLY A 343 1.81 -15.88 12.21
C GLY A 343 3.27 -15.99 12.64
N ALA A 344 3.81 -14.91 13.21
CA ALA A 344 5.21 -14.78 13.59
C ALA A 344 5.58 -15.61 14.85
N GLN A 345 5.24 -16.89 14.85
CA GLN A 345 5.41 -17.80 16.00
C GLN A 345 6.69 -18.62 15.89
N TYR A 346 7.52 -18.57 16.92
CA TYR A 346 8.74 -19.37 17.05
C TYR A 346 8.85 -19.98 18.45
N PRO A 347 9.31 -21.24 18.63
CA PRO A 347 9.75 -22.16 17.57
C PRO A 347 8.60 -22.69 16.71
N ILE A 348 8.90 -23.12 15.48
CA ILE A 348 7.95 -23.81 14.61
C ILE A 348 7.56 -25.14 15.28
N VAL A 349 6.27 -25.36 15.43
CA VAL A 349 5.70 -26.57 16.04
C VAL A 349 4.63 -27.15 15.11
N GLU A 350 4.41 -28.45 15.19
CA GLU A 350 3.46 -29.17 14.34
C GLU A 350 1.99 -28.77 14.60
N TYR A 351 1.69 -28.40 15.85
CA TYR A 351 0.35 -27.97 16.29
C TYR A 351 0.42 -26.56 16.86
N PRO A 352 0.51 -25.53 16.02
CA PRO A 352 0.55 -24.15 16.49
C PRO A 352 -0.80 -23.74 17.08
N VAL A 353 -0.75 -22.91 18.11
CA VAL A 353 -1.95 -22.39 18.78
C VAL A 353 -2.18 -20.95 18.40
N TYR A 354 -3.43 -20.56 18.22
CA TYR A 354 -3.77 -19.17 17.93
C TYR A 354 -3.16 -18.19 18.93
N ASN A 355 -2.47 -17.18 18.39
CA ASN A 355 -1.89 -16.11 19.18
C ASN A 355 -2.36 -14.75 18.63
N PRO A 356 -3.27 -14.05 19.35
CA PRO A 356 -3.80 -12.76 18.87
C PRO A 356 -2.76 -11.67 18.75
N ASN A 357 -1.58 -11.86 19.31
CA ASN A 357 -0.47 -10.92 19.24
C ASN A 357 0.48 -11.19 18.04
N LEU A 358 0.35 -12.32 17.37
CA LEU A 358 1.20 -12.73 16.26
C LEU A 358 0.35 -13.33 15.13
N PRO A 359 -0.63 -12.58 14.58
CA PRO A 359 -1.56 -13.13 13.59
C PRO A 359 -0.86 -13.40 12.25
N GLY A 360 -1.32 -14.46 11.56
CA GLY A 360 -0.99 -14.74 10.16
C GLY A 360 -2.18 -14.46 9.24
N ALA A 361 -2.04 -14.83 7.97
CA ALA A 361 -3.07 -14.61 6.94
C ALA A 361 -4.43 -15.21 7.30
N PHE A 362 -4.43 -16.40 7.89
CA PHE A 362 -5.67 -17.10 8.20
C PHE A 362 -6.40 -16.55 9.43
N ASP A 363 -5.70 -15.81 10.29
CA ASP A 363 -6.34 -15.17 11.44
C ASP A 363 -7.29 -14.04 11.02
N THR A 364 -7.06 -13.44 9.85
CA THR A 364 -8.03 -12.52 9.24
C THR A 364 -9.36 -13.21 8.96
N LEU A 365 -9.37 -14.45 8.47
CA LEU A 365 -10.59 -15.25 8.26
C LEU A 365 -11.29 -15.57 9.56
N PHE A 366 -10.55 -16.07 10.55
CA PHE A 366 -11.10 -16.56 11.80
C PHE A 366 -11.27 -15.46 12.85
N ALA A 367 -10.68 -14.27 12.67
CA ALA A 367 -10.86 -13.10 13.52
C ALA A 367 -12.34 -12.75 13.71
N GLN A 368 -13.18 -13.14 12.78
CA GLN A 368 -14.64 -13.05 12.89
C GLN A 368 -15.19 -13.72 14.14
N LYS A 369 -14.62 -14.84 14.56
CA LYS A 369 -15.15 -15.67 15.66
C LYS A 369 -14.36 -15.50 16.97
N HIS A 370 -13.14 -14.95 16.93
CA HIS A 370 -12.33 -14.68 18.12
C HIS A 370 -12.78 -13.47 18.93
N SER A 371 -13.69 -12.66 18.42
CA SER A 371 -14.17 -11.43 19.06
C SER A 371 -15.69 -11.33 18.91
N ALA A 372 -16.40 -10.98 20.00
CA ALA A 372 -17.84 -10.72 19.97
C ALA A 372 -18.21 -9.61 18.95
N ASP A 373 -17.24 -8.74 18.62
CA ASP A 373 -17.44 -7.60 17.71
C ASP A 373 -17.09 -7.91 16.26
N TYR A 374 -16.85 -9.17 15.88
CA TYR A 374 -16.46 -9.49 14.49
C TYR A 374 -17.48 -9.03 13.45
N ARG A 375 -18.77 -8.99 13.81
CA ARG A 375 -19.87 -8.58 12.93
C ARG A 375 -19.77 -7.13 12.46
N HIS A 376 -19.00 -6.30 13.18
CA HIS A 376 -18.75 -4.90 12.83
C HIS A 376 -17.58 -4.71 11.87
N ARG A 377 -16.86 -5.77 11.53
CA ARG A 377 -15.60 -5.67 10.78
C ARG A 377 -15.82 -5.84 9.30
N GLU A 378 -15.80 -4.75 8.57
CA GLU A 378 -15.87 -4.74 7.11
C GLU A 378 -14.51 -4.93 6.42
N ASN A 379 -13.45 -5.12 7.20
CA ASN A 379 -12.08 -5.22 6.71
C ASN A 379 -11.58 -6.66 6.54
N ILE A 380 -12.45 -7.65 6.67
CA ILE A 380 -12.13 -9.05 6.43
C ILE A 380 -12.26 -9.31 4.93
N THR A 381 -11.16 -9.16 4.21
CA THR A 381 -11.13 -9.27 2.74
C THR A 381 -9.91 -10.07 2.30
N LEU A 382 -9.92 -10.55 1.04
CA LEU A 382 -8.77 -11.25 0.45
C LEU A 382 -7.49 -10.39 0.48
N GLY A 383 -7.63 -9.10 0.18
CA GLY A 383 -6.51 -8.16 0.27
C GLY A 383 -5.96 -8.06 1.69
N SER A 384 -6.84 -8.08 2.71
CA SER A 384 -6.41 -8.09 4.12
C SER A 384 -5.71 -9.38 4.52
N MET A 385 -6.18 -10.53 4.05
CA MET A 385 -5.52 -11.82 4.28
C MET A 385 -4.08 -11.81 3.74
N MET A 386 -3.91 -11.41 2.49
CA MET A 386 -2.60 -11.32 1.85
C MET A 386 -1.68 -10.35 2.60
N ARG A 387 -2.19 -9.16 2.94
CA ARG A 387 -1.44 -8.16 3.72
C ARG A 387 -0.99 -8.70 5.07
N ASP A 388 -1.89 -9.34 5.83
CA ASP A 388 -1.62 -9.80 7.18
C ASP A 388 -0.63 -10.98 7.17
N GLY A 389 -0.68 -11.83 6.15
CA GLY A 389 0.34 -12.86 5.91
C GLY A 389 1.73 -12.27 5.65
N CYS A 390 1.85 -11.31 4.74
CA CYS A 390 3.14 -10.62 4.49
C CYS A 390 3.61 -9.85 5.75
N MET A 391 2.69 -9.24 6.49
CA MET A 391 3.00 -8.57 7.75
C MET A 391 3.53 -9.55 8.80
N ALA A 392 3.03 -10.78 8.86
CA ALA A 392 3.54 -11.79 9.78
C ALA A 392 5.00 -12.15 9.50
N VAL A 393 5.39 -12.21 8.23
CA VAL A 393 6.80 -12.41 7.84
C VAL A 393 7.68 -11.23 8.28
N THR A 394 7.18 -9.99 8.13
CA THR A 394 7.87 -8.78 8.64
C THR A 394 7.99 -8.82 10.18
N MET A 395 6.91 -9.19 10.89
CA MET A 395 6.88 -9.28 12.35
C MET A 395 7.80 -10.39 12.89
N ALA A 396 8.01 -11.46 12.13
CA ALA A 396 8.98 -12.49 12.47
C ALA A 396 10.44 -12.02 12.34
N GLY A 397 10.67 -10.82 11.78
CA GLY A 397 12.00 -10.28 11.55
C GLY A 397 12.76 -11.05 10.46
N SER A 398 12.04 -11.64 9.51
CA SER A 398 12.66 -12.36 8.42
C SER A 398 13.45 -11.40 7.51
N PRO A 399 14.67 -11.79 7.10
CA PRO A 399 15.43 -11.03 6.12
C PRO A 399 14.80 -11.08 4.70
N PHE A 400 13.73 -11.83 4.52
CA PHE A 400 13.00 -12.00 3.26
C PHE A 400 11.65 -11.25 3.24
N ASP A 401 11.38 -10.41 4.20
CA ASP A 401 10.10 -9.72 4.33
C ASP A 401 9.74 -8.87 3.08
N ALA A 402 10.66 -8.03 2.62
CA ALA A 402 10.46 -7.23 1.41
C ALA A 402 10.22 -8.11 0.17
N PHE A 403 10.91 -9.26 0.08
CA PHE A 403 10.69 -10.24 -0.98
C PHE A 403 9.28 -10.84 -0.90
N TYR A 404 8.80 -11.16 0.29
CA TYR A 404 7.46 -11.70 0.51
C TYR A 404 6.36 -10.67 0.16
N TRP A 405 6.57 -9.39 0.43
CA TRP A 405 5.69 -8.33 -0.02
C TRP A 405 5.61 -8.23 -1.55
N GLU A 406 6.72 -8.48 -2.26
CA GLU A 406 6.75 -8.46 -3.73
C GLU A 406 6.13 -9.71 -4.36
N ILE A 407 6.40 -10.90 -3.82
CA ILE A 407 6.00 -12.14 -4.49
C ILE A 407 4.55 -12.56 -4.24
N TYR A 408 3.95 -12.25 -3.09
CA TYR A 408 2.55 -12.59 -2.85
C TYR A 408 1.63 -11.61 -3.57
N ASN A 409 0.84 -12.15 -4.49
CA ASN A 409 -0.09 -11.38 -5.30
C ASN A 409 -1.48 -12.02 -5.30
N LEU A 410 -2.52 -11.22 -5.44
CA LEU A 410 -3.90 -11.64 -5.52
C LEU A 410 -4.39 -11.57 -6.97
N LEU A 411 -4.71 -12.72 -7.53
CA LEU A 411 -5.53 -12.82 -8.74
C LEU A 411 -7.00 -12.87 -8.32
N GLY A 412 -7.68 -11.74 -8.37
CA GLY A 412 -9.04 -11.57 -7.87
C GLY A 412 -9.31 -10.16 -7.34
N ASP A 413 -10.46 -9.99 -6.71
CA ASP A 413 -10.91 -8.74 -6.11
C ASP A 413 -10.39 -8.59 -4.67
N PRO A 414 -9.57 -7.58 -4.34
CA PRO A 414 -9.03 -7.41 -2.99
C PRO A 414 -10.09 -7.00 -1.95
N SER A 415 -11.23 -6.49 -2.37
CA SER A 415 -12.34 -6.10 -1.49
C SER A 415 -13.30 -7.24 -1.16
N MET A 416 -13.16 -8.40 -1.81
CA MET A 416 -14.02 -9.58 -1.63
C MET A 416 -13.89 -10.11 -0.20
N THR A 417 -15.05 -10.33 0.44
CA THR A 417 -15.13 -10.92 1.80
C THR A 417 -15.29 -12.43 1.70
N PRO A 418 -14.41 -13.23 2.31
CA PRO A 418 -14.54 -14.68 2.32
C PRO A 418 -15.78 -15.14 3.12
N PHE A 419 -16.47 -16.16 2.61
CA PHE A 419 -17.46 -16.91 3.38
C PHE A 419 -16.78 -18.08 4.08
N ILE A 420 -16.97 -18.18 5.41
CA ILE A 420 -16.43 -19.25 6.23
C ILE A 420 -17.52 -19.76 7.17
N GLY A 421 -17.88 -21.03 6.99
CA GLY A 421 -19.01 -21.64 7.67
C GLY A 421 -20.37 -21.23 7.08
N GLU A 422 -21.43 -21.67 7.72
CA GLU A 422 -22.81 -21.36 7.30
C GLU A 422 -23.05 -19.85 7.33
N ALA A 423 -23.57 -19.33 6.23
CA ALA A 423 -23.85 -17.90 6.11
C ALA A 423 -25.16 -17.53 6.84
N ASP A 424 -25.09 -16.49 7.64
CA ASP A 424 -26.27 -15.90 8.28
C ASP A 424 -27.29 -15.37 7.23
N SER A 425 -28.58 -15.41 7.55
CA SER A 425 -29.61 -14.71 6.77
C SER A 425 -29.84 -13.32 7.35
N LEU A 426 -29.85 -12.29 6.50
CA LEU A 426 -30.11 -10.91 6.93
C LEU A 426 -31.61 -10.59 6.86
N MET A 427 -32.11 -9.96 7.91
CA MET A 427 -33.42 -9.29 7.87
C MET A 427 -33.27 -7.90 7.30
N LEU A 428 -34.24 -7.48 6.51
CA LEU A 428 -34.33 -6.14 5.95
C LEU A 428 -35.81 -5.74 5.96
N THR A 429 -36.14 -4.61 6.57
CA THR A 429 -37.49 -4.08 6.65
C THR A 429 -37.51 -2.68 6.11
N VAL A 430 -38.11 -2.51 4.96
CA VAL A 430 -38.26 -1.21 4.27
C VAL A 430 -39.73 -0.81 4.18
N PRO A 431 -40.05 0.48 4.11
CA PRO A 431 -41.44 0.92 3.77
C PRO A 431 -41.76 0.59 2.29
N ASP A 432 -43.01 0.29 1.99
CA ASP A 432 -43.47 0.03 0.62
C ASP A 432 -43.21 1.22 -0.33
N SER A 433 -43.29 2.43 0.20
CA SER A 433 -43.06 3.67 -0.53
C SER A 433 -42.50 4.78 0.37
N VAL A 434 -41.87 5.75 -0.27
CA VAL A 434 -41.35 6.97 0.36
C VAL A 434 -41.68 8.17 -0.54
N GLU A 435 -41.96 9.34 0.07
CA GLU A 435 -42.21 10.55 -0.71
C GLU A 435 -40.91 11.07 -1.37
N ALA A 436 -41.05 11.53 -2.60
CA ALA A 436 -40.00 12.27 -3.27
C ALA A 436 -39.67 13.56 -2.49
N GLY A 437 -38.40 13.98 -2.53
CA GLY A 437 -37.94 15.07 -1.69
C GLY A 437 -37.38 14.63 -0.32
N THR A 438 -37.51 13.35 0.02
CA THR A 438 -36.91 12.78 1.24
C THR A 438 -35.39 12.87 1.18
N THR A 439 -34.76 13.35 2.28
CA THR A 439 -33.31 13.47 2.44
C THR A 439 -32.74 12.51 3.49
N THR A 440 -33.62 11.89 4.28
CA THR A 440 -33.28 10.96 5.35
C THR A 440 -34.24 9.80 5.40
N LEU A 441 -33.73 8.56 5.44
CA LEU A 441 -34.58 7.36 5.49
C LEU A 441 -34.02 6.37 6.52
N THR A 442 -34.84 5.97 7.48
CA THR A 442 -34.45 4.96 8.48
C THR A 442 -35.02 3.60 8.08
N ILE A 443 -34.14 2.61 8.07
CA ILE A 443 -34.36 1.22 7.67
C ILE A 443 -34.13 0.31 8.86
N GLY A 444 -35.04 -0.63 9.08
CA GLY A 444 -34.84 -1.74 10.04
C GLY A 444 -34.11 -2.91 9.38
N CYS A 445 -33.08 -3.43 10.02
CA CYS A 445 -32.33 -4.57 9.49
C CYS A 445 -31.61 -5.35 10.60
N THR A 446 -30.90 -6.40 10.21
CA THR A 446 -30.01 -7.12 11.14
C THR A 446 -28.96 -6.17 11.72
N PRO A 447 -28.69 -6.20 13.06
CA PRO A 447 -27.67 -5.38 13.68
C PRO A 447 -26.33 -5.46 12.96
N TYR A 448 -25.66 -4.30 12.82
CA TYR A 448 -24.35 -4.16 12.18
C TYR A 448 -24.30 -4.55 10.70
N ALA A 449 -25.44 -4.72 10.04
CA ALA A 449 -25.49 -4.82 8.60
C ALA A 449 -25.17 -3.47 7.97
N ARG A 450 -24.45 -3.46 6.89
CA ARG A 450 -24.35 -2.29 6.02
C ARG A 450 -25.59 -2.20 5.16
N VAL A 451 -26.23 -1.06 5.18
CA VAL A 451 -27.38 -0.76 4.35
C VAL A 451 -26.99 0.29 3.34
N SER A 452 -27.25 0.00 2.07
CA SER A 452 -26.94 0.90 0.94
C SER A 452 -28.21 1.15 0.12
N ALA A 453 -28.41 2.38 -0.30
CA ALA A 453 -29.45 2.77 -1.26
C ALA A 453 -28.78 3.07 -2.61
N THR A 454 -29.24 2.39 -3.65
CA THR A 454 -28.76 2.62 -5.02
C THR A 454 -29.94 2.95 -5.95
N LYS A 455 -29.63 3.69 -7.01
CA LYS A 455 -30.56 4.01 -8.11
C LYS A 455 -29.79 3.94 -9.42
N ASP A 456 -30.30 3.22 -10.40
CA ASP A 456 -29.65 3.07 -11.72
C ASP A 456 -28.15 2.76 -11.58
N SER A 457 -27.84 1.86 -10.63
CA SER A 457 -26.46 1.46 -10.29
C SER A 457 -25.60 2.57 -9.67
N LEU A 458 -26.15 3.68 -9.23
CA LEU A 458 -25.45 4.75 -8.52
C LEU A 458 -25.72 4.63 -7.02
N LEU A 459 -24.66 4.62 -6.21
CA LEU A 459 -24.77 4.69 -4.75
C LEU A 459 -25.26 6.09 -4.33
N LEU A 460 -26.44 6.13 -3.70
CA LEU A 460 -27.04 7.37 -3.20
C LEU A 460 -26.67 7.64 -1.75
N ALA A 461 -26.70 6.61 -0.91
CA ALA A 461 -26.36 6.69 0.50
C ALA A 461 -26.00 5.30 1.04
N THR A 462 -25.19 5.25 2.07
CA THR A 462 -24.89 4.02 2.80
C THR A 462 -24.56 4.31 4.26
N THR A 463 -24.87 3.36 5.14
CA THR A 463 -24.58 3.45 6.57
C THR A 463 -24.49 2.06 7.19
N LEU A 464 -23.86 1.96 8.36
CA LEU A 464 -23.92 0.75 9.19
C LEU A 464 -25.09 0.83 10.15
N ALA A 465 -25.85 -0.25 10.29
CA ALA A 465 -26.88 -0.36 11.30
C ALA A 465 -26.27 -0.38 12.70
N ASP A 466 -26.97 0.21 13.65
CA ASP A 466 -26.59 0.19 15.05
C ASP A 466 -26.81 -1.19 15.71
N SER A 467 -26.55 -1.30 17.00
CA SER A 467 -26.75 -2.53 17.80
C SER A 467 -28.22 -2.96 17.90
N ASN A 468 -29.19 -2.10 17.58
CA ASN A 468 -30.62 -2.39 17.57
C ASN A 468 -31.13 -2.75 16.16
N GLY A 469 -30.26 -2.70 15.14
CA GLY A 469 -30.61 -2.94 13.76
C GLY A 469 -31.28 -1.74 13.09
N SER A 470 -31.03 -0.52 13.54
CA SER A 470 -31.52 0.70 12.91
C SER A 470 -30.43 1.32 12.03
N ALA A 471 -30.73 1.55 10.76
CA ALA A 471 -29.84 2.16 9.78
C ALA A 471 -30.48 3.44 9.23
N THR A 472 -29.85 4.59 9.46
CA THR A 472 -30.34 5.88 8.94
C THR A 472 -29.50 6.30 7.75
N LEU A 473 -30.09 6.25 6.56
CA LEU A 473 -29.50 6.71 5.30
C LEU A 473 -29.67 8.22 5.19
N LEU A 474 -28.59 8.92 4.90
CA LEU A 474 -28.56 10.36 4.63
C LEU A 474 -28.24 10.55 3.15
N PHE A 475 -29.17 11.13 2.41
CA PHE A 475 -29.01 11.37 0.98
C PHE A 475 -28.36 12.72 0.72
N ASP A 476 -27.33 12.73 -0.08
CA ASP A 476 -26.66 13.97 -0.51
C ASP A 476 -27.57 14.85 -1.36
N ASN A 477 -28.43 14.24 -2.19
CA ASN A 477 -29.49 14.90 -2.92
C ASN A 477 -30.82 14.28 -2.51
N ALA A 478 -31.89 15.06 -2.50
CA ALA A 478 -33.20 14.54 -2.19
C ALA A 478 -33.64 13.47 -3.21
N LEU A 479 -34.40 12.48 -2.75
CA LEU A 479 -34.96 11.45 -3.63
C LEU A 479 -35.88 12.07 -4.67
N ASP A 480 -35.73 11.71 -5.92
CA ASP A 480 -36.64 12.06 -7.01
C ASP A 480 -37.61 10.90 -7.32
N LEU A 481 -38.54 11.12 -8.27
CA LEU A 481 -39.60 10.18 -8.66
C LEU A 481 -39.01 8.95 -9.41
N SER A 482 -38.37 8.05 -8.69
CA SER A 482 -37.81 6.79 -9.24
C SER A 482 -37.59 5.79 -8.13
N ASN A 483 -37.78 4.51 -8.45
CA ASN A 483 -37.50 3.46 -7.49
C ASN A 483 -36.03 3.45 -7.04
N ILE A 484 -35.83 3.11 -5.78
CA ILE A 484 -34.49 2.87 -5.20
C ILE A 484 -34.41 1.43 -4.71
N THR A 485 -33.22 0.85 -4.84
CA THR A 485 -32.91 -0.47 -4.30
C THR A 485 -32.16 -0.30 -2.98
N ILE A 486 -32.66 -0.94 -1.94
CA ILE A 486 -32.02 -1.02 -0.62
C ILE A 486 -31.38 -2.38 -0.49
N THR A 487 -30.07 -2.42 -0.29
CA THR A 487 -29.31 -3.65 -0.13
C THR A 487 -28.67 -3.70 1.26
N ALA A 488 -28.88 -4.79 1.97
CA ALA A 488 -28.20 -5.09 3.23
C ALA A 488 -27.11 -6.14 3.01
N THR A 489 -25.91 -5.86 3.48
CA THR A 489 -24.76 -6.79 3.44
C THR A 489 -24.07 -6.85 4.80
N ARG A 490 -23.44 -7.99 5.11
CA ARG A 490 -22.61 -8.18 6.30
C ARG A 490 -21.63 -9.30 6.08
N VAL A 491 -20.52 -9.27 6.81
CA VAL A 491 -19.54 -10.37 6.81
C VAL A 491 -20.21 -11.70 7.13
N ASN A 492 -19.90 -12.71 6.34
CA ASN A 492 -20.43 -14.08 6.44
C ASN A 492 -21.97 -14.15 6.52
N ALA A 493 -22.64 -13.34 5.72
CA ALA A 493 -24.10 -13.33 5.63
C ALA A 493 -24.56 -13.18 4.19
N LEU A 494 -25.68 -13.81 3.87
CA LEU A 494 -26.34 -13.63 2.59
C LEU A 494 -26.89 -12.22 2.52
N TYR A 495 -26.70 -11.53 1.39
CA TYR A 495 -27.27 -10.22 1.20
C TYR A 495 -28.82 -10.31 1.13
N ASN A 496 -29.46 -9.20 1.45
CA ASN A 496 -30.90 -9.04 1.26
C ASN A 496 -31.14 -7.72 0.54
N GLU A 497 -32.00 -7.73 -0.47
CA GLU A 497 -32.36 -6.52 -1.19
C GLU A 497 -33.86 -6.36 -1.33
N GLN A 498 -34.32 -5.11 -1.28
CA GLN A 498 -35.71 -4.74 -1.48
C GLN A 498 -35.78 -3.42 -2.24
N THR A 499 -36.84 -3.26 -3.06
CA THR A 499 -37.07 -2.04 -3.82
C THR A 499 -38.11 -1.20 -3.12
N ILE A 500 -37.88 0.10 -2.99
CA ILE A 500 -38.83 1.10 -2.47
C ILE A 500 -39.29 1.95 -3.65
N THR A 501 -40.62 2.12 -3.75
CA THR A 501 -41.21 3.03 -4.70
C THR A 501 -41.18 4.46 -4.16
N VAL A 502 -40.63 5.40 -4.92
CA VAL A 502 -40.65 6.82 -4.59
C VAL A 502 -41.89 7.44 -5.23
N VAL A 503 -42.82 7.87 -4.40
CA VAL A 503 -44.11 8.47 -4.82
C VAL A 503 -44.06 10.02 -4.76
N PRO A 504 -44.86 10.73 -5.53
CA PRO A 504 -44.93 12.18 -5.41
C PRO A 504 -45.29 12.60 -3.99
N ALA A 505 -44.72 13.68 -3.48
CA ALA A 505 -45.16 14.30 -2.25
C ALA A 505 -46.59 14.82 -2.37
N GLN A 506 -47.35 14.69 -1.28
CA GLN A 506 -48.79 15.12 -1.31
C GLN A 506 -48.93 16.63 -1.45
N GLU A 507 -48.05 17.39 -0.83
CA GLU A 507 -48.01 18.84 -0.92
C GLU A 507 -47.11 19.33 -2.07
N PRO A 508 -47.37 20.53 -2.66
CA PRO A 508 -46.44 21.16 -3.59
C PRO A 508 -45.04 21.28 -2.94
N ARG A 509 -44.04 20.65 -3.52
CA ARG A 509 -42.71 20.59 -2.89
C ARG A 509 -41.61 20.53 -3.95
N CYS A 510 -40.59 21.38 -3.81
CA CYS A 510 -39.36 21.26 -4.55
C CYS A 510 -38.31 20.40 -3.82
N ALA A 511 -37.51 19.71 -4.59
CA ALA A 511 -36.36 19.00 -4.10
C ALA A 511 -35.12 19.30 -4.94
N VAL A 512 -33.95 19.33 -4.32
CA VAL A 512 -32.69 19.44 -5.03
C VAL A 512 -32.31 18.05 -5.51
N VAL A 513 -32.45 17.80 -6.80
CA VAL A 513 -32.20 16.49 -7.43
C VAL A 513 -30.81 16.36 -8.01
N SER A 514 -30.10 17.45 -8.24
CA SER A 514 -28.69 17.45 -8.54
C SER A 514 -28.03 18.78 -8.19
N ARG A 515 -26.72 18.72 -7.96
CA ARG A 515 -25.86 19.87 -7.72
C ARG A 515 -24.57 19.72 -8.49
N THR A 516 -24.09 20.78 -9.10
CA THR A 516 -22.82 20.82 -9.81
C THR A 516 -22.09 22.14 -9.56
N ILE A 517 -20.76 22.09 -9.63
CA ILE A 517 -19.94 23.29 -9.70
C ILE A 517 -19.28 23.36 -11.07
N SER A 518 -19.43 24.50 -11.71
CA SER A 518 -18.76 24.82 -12.98
C SER A 518 -18.01 26.14 -12.80
N GLY A 519 -16.70 26.07 -12.69
CA GLY A 519 -15.89 27.24 -12.29
C GLY A 519 -16.30 27.73 -10.88
N ASN A 520 -16.72 29.01 -10.78
CA ASN A 520 -17.20 29.61 -9.54
C ASN A 520 -18.70 29.49 -9.35
N GLU A 521 -19.40 28.80 -10.24
CA GLU A 521 -20.86 28.75 -10.23
C GLU A 521 -21.36 27.47 -9.60
N LEU A 522 -22.13 27.60 -8.50
CA LEU A 522 -22.91 26.51 -7.91
C LEU A 522 -24.26 26.46 -8.64
N VAL A 523 -24.49 25.36 -9.35
CA VAL A 523 -25.76 25.12 -10.06
C VAL A 523 -26.53 24.03 -9.32
N LEU A 524 -27.73 24.37 -8.89
CA LEU A 524 -28.74 23.49 -8.28
C LEU A 524 -29.86 23.21 -9.28
N ARG A 525 -30.11 21.93 -9.54
CA ARG A 525 -31.28 21.49 -10.27
C ARG A 525 -32.39 21.14 -9.28
N LEU A 526 -33.45 21.90 -9.29
CA LEU A 526 -34.61 21.65 -8.46
C LEU A 526 -35.71 21.06 -9.31
N ARG A 527 -36.40 20.09 -8.79
CA ARG A 527 -37.58 19.46 -9.40
C ARG A 527 -38.79 19.66 -8.49
N ASN A 528 -39.92 19.93 -9.06
CA ASN A 528 -41.20 19.79 -8.33
C ASN A 528 -41.49 18.29 -8.18
N VAL A 529 -41.37 17.79 -6.98
CA VAL A 529 -41.58 16.38 -6.60
C VAL A 529 -42.98 16.16 -5.94
N GLY A 530 -43.78 17.21 -5.82
CA GLY A 530 -45.12 17.18 -5.28
C GLY A 530 -46.19 16.95 -6.34
N SER A 531 -47.42 16.70 -5.89
CA SER A 531 -48.61 16.49 -6.76
C SER A 531 -49.26 17.78 -7.23
N GLY A 532 -48.90 18.95 -6.66
CA GLY A 532 -49.42 20.27 -6.98
C GLY A 532 -48.37 21.21 -7.55
N GLU A 533 -48.81 22.33 -8.15
CA GLU A 533 -47.92 23.39 -8.62
C GLU A 533 -47.26 24.09 -7.44
N VAL A 534 -45.95 24.24 -7.52
CA VAL A 534 -45.13 25.04 -6.59
C VAL A 534 -45.31 26.50 -6.97
N THR A 535 -45.64 27.34 -6.00
CA THR A 535 -45.76 28.79 -6.19
C THR A 535 -45.00 29.56 -5.09
N ASN A 536 -44.13 30.49 -5.50
CA ASN A 536 -43.38 31.37 -4.59
C ASN A 536 -42.64 30.66 -3.45
N HIS A 537 -42.14 29.47 -3.72
CA HIS A 537 -41.27 28.80 -2.76
C HIS A 537 -39.88 29.46 -2.68
N LYS A 538 -39.31 29.52 -1.47
CA LYS A 538 -37.95 30.06 -1.25
C LYS A 538 -36.94 28.97 -1.06
N ILE A 539 -35.75 29.18 -1.59
CA ILE A 539 -34.57 28.42 -1.32
C ILE A 539 -33.50 29.33 -0.73
N ILE A 540 -32.91 28.94 0.39
CA ILE A 540 -31.90 29.70 1.11
C ILE A 540 -30.68 28.83 1.34
N LEU A 541 -29.55 29.26 0.84
CA LEU A 541 -28.23 28.69 1.12
C LEU A 541 -27.60 29.51 2.25
N THR A 542 -27.28 28.89 3.36
CA THR A 542 -26.60 29.53 4.49
C THR A 542 -25.26 28.85 4.72
N GLN A 543 -24.20 29.62 4.69
CA GLN A 543 -22.84 29.12 4.92
C GLN A 543 -22.61 28.75 6.38
N ASN A 544 -21.92 27.61 6.62
CA ASN A 544 -21.61 27.14 7.97
C ASN A 544 -20.14 27.30 8.36
N ASN A 545 -19.23 27.61 7.42
CA ASN A 545 -17.83 27.82 7.67
C ASN A 545 -17.45 29.31 7.55
N GLU A 546 -16.72 29.82 8.52
CA GLU A 546 -16.38 31.26 8.66
C GLU A 546 -15.32 31.73 7.64
N ASP A 547 -14.63 30.78 6.98
CA ASP A 547 -13.47 31.11 6.13
C ASP A 547 -13.80 31.34 4.65
N ILE A 548 -15.03 31.16 4.22
CA ILE A 548 -15.49 31.36 2.86
C ILE A 548 -16.65 32.34 2.87
N HIS A 549 -16.56 33.42 2.10
CA HIS A 549 -17.65 34.40 1.98
C HIS A 549 -18.41 34.15 0.68
N ILE A 550 -19.72 34.00 0.79
CA ILE A 550 -20.63 33.88 -0.33
C ILE A 550 -21.28 35.24 -0.57
N GLY A 551 -20.97 35.87 -1.71
CA GLY A 551 -21.58 37.18 -2.11
C GLY A 551 -20.86 38.43 -1.61
N ALA A 552 -20.97 39.52 -2.39
CA ALA A 552 -20.13 40.73 -2.23
C ALA A 552 -20.49 41.61 -1.04
N GLU A 553 -21.65 41.52 -0.45
CA GLU A 553 -22.11 42.56 0.48
C GLU A 553 -22.75 42.09 1.79
N LEU A 554 -23.02 40.84 2.07
CA LEU A 554 -23.53 40.37 3.39
C LEU A 554 -24.15 39.02 3.34
N PRO A 555 -24.63 38.70 4.56
CA PRO A 555 -23.98 37.75 5.40
C PRO A 555 -24.18 36.37 4.82
N ASN A 556 -23.15 35.57 4.69
CA ASN A 556 -23.17 34.10 4.69
C ASN A 556 -24.38 33.34 4.14
N SER A 557 -25.30 34.00 3.38
CA SER A 557 -26.51 33.38 2.81
C SER A 557 -26.89 33.95 1.45
N LEU A 558 -27.31 33.06 0.55
CA LEU A 558 -27.89 33.38 -0.75
C LEU A 558 -29.31 32.86 -0.79
N SER A 559 -30.22 33.60 -1.46
CA SER A 559 -31.61 33.17 -1.58
C SER A 559 -32.13 33.33 -3.01
N ALA A 560 -33.07 32.47 -3.39
CA ALA A 560 -33.82 32.57 -4.63
C ALA A 560 -35.29 32.18 -4.39
N THR A 561 -36.16 32.68 -5.26
CA THR A 561 -37.60 32.35 -5.21
C THR A 561 -37.98 31.59 -6.47
N ILE A 562 -38.67 30.48 -6.29
CA ILE A 562 -39.27 29.68 -7.37
C ILE A 562 -40.69 30.16 -7.51
N HIS A 563 -40.98 30.98 -8.54
CA HIS A 563 -42.29 31.66 -8.70
C HIS A 563 -43.39 30.70 -9.13
N SER A 564 -43.08 29.77 -10.03
CA SER A 564 -44.04 28.75 -10.51
C SER A 564 -43.25 27.55 -11.05
N LEU A 565 -43.66 26.32 -10.68
CA LEU A 565 -43.09 25.10 -11.24
C LEU A 565 -44.19 24.02 -11.20
N THR A 566 -44.59 23.51 -12.36
CA THR A 566 -45.58 22.44 -12.45
C THR A 566 -45.03 21.11 -11.98
N PRO A 567 -45.91 20.16 -11.57
CA PRO A 567 -45.44 18.83 -11.14
C PRO A 567 -44.50 18.18 -12.15
N THR A 568 -43.44 17.58 -11.67
CA THR A 568 -42.37 16.91 -12.44
C THR A 568 -41.42 17.82 -13.25
N ASP A 569 -41.73 19.12 -13.36
CA ASP A 569 -40.84 20.05 -14.05
C ASP A 569 -39.59 20.39 -13.21
N ASP A 570 -38.55 20.78 -13.91
CA ASP A 570 -37.26 21.17 -13.32
C ASP A 570 -37.00 22.67 -13.52
N THR A 571 -36.27 23.24 -12.58
CA THR A 571 -35.67 24.57 -12.73
C THR A 571 -34.22 24.55 -12.28
N LEU A 572 -33.42 25.45 -12.83
CA LEU A 572 -32.03 25.63 -12.41
C LEU A 572 -31.92 26.94 -11.63
N ILE A 573 -31.25 26.86 -10.51
CA ILE A 573 -30.81 28.02 -9.75
C ILE A 573 -29.30 27.99 -9.74
N SER A 574 -28.66 29.08 -10.15
CA SER A 574 -27.24 29.21 -10.08
C SER A 574 -26.83 30.37 -9.19
N TRP A 575 -25.78 30.17 -8.43
CA TRP A 575 -25.15 31.19 -7.61
C TRP A 575 -23.65 31.25 -7.90
N THR A 576 -23.17 32.46 -8.14
CA THR A 576 -21.74 32.70 -8.28
C THR A 576 -21.08 32.76 -6.91
N LEU A 577 -20.05 32.01 -6.72
CA LEU A 577 -19.29 31.94 -5.47
C LEU A 577 -18.04 32.85 -5.61
N ASP A 578 -18.26 34.17 -5.68
CA ASP A 578 -17.22 35.15 -6.12
C ASP A 578 -16.15 35.48 -5.09
N ASN A 579 -16.30 35.07 -3.84
CA ASN A 579 -15.43 35.54 -2.77
C ASN A 579 -14.67 34.47 -2.01
N TYR A 580 -14.41 33.31 -2.59
CA TYR A 580 -13.40 32.50 -1.94
C TYR A 580 -11.99 32.97 -2.31
N ILE A 581 -11.20 33.21 -1.30
CA ILE A 581 -9.82 33.71 -1.43
C ILE A 581 -8.99 32.61 -2.09
N GLN A 582 -8.29 32.96 -3.16
CA GLN A 582 -7.31 32.09 -3.80
C GLN A 582 -6.38 31.49 -2.72
N GLY A 583 -6.26 30.18 -2.68
CA GLY A 583 -5.46 29.48 -1.68
C GLY A 583 -6.19 29.00 -0.41
N GLN A 584 -7.50 29.19 -0.28
CA GLN A 584 -8.29 28.63 0.83
C GLN A 584 -8.70 27.17 0.58
N GLN A 585 -9.18 26.52 1.63
CA GLN A 585 -9.62 25.14 1.57
C GLN A 585 -10.80 24.99 0.59
N PRO A 586 -10.72 24.14 -0.44
CA PRO A 586 -11.69 24.14 -1.54
C PRO A 586 -12.99 23.41 -1.18
N MET A 587 -13.59 23.69 -0.01
CA MET A 587 -14.82 23.06 0.42
C MET A 587 -15.78 24.06 1.04
N LEU A 588 -16.94 24.23 0.41
CA LEU A 588 -18.06 24.95 0.98
C LEU A 588 -18.88 24.00 1.83
N SER A 589 -19.04 24.33 3.12
CA SER A 589 -20.01 23.72 4.02
C SER A 589 -21.17 24.68 4.23
N ALA A 590 -22.38 24.30 3.85
CA ALA A 590 -23.54 25.14 3.92
C ALA A 590 -24.81 24.35 4.27
N SER A 591 -25.83 25.03 4.78
CA SER A 591 -27.17 24.52 4.94
C SER A 591 -28.04 25.06 3.82
N LEU A 592 -28.80 24.19 3.17
CA LEU A 592 -29.77 24.56 2.16
C LEU A 592 -31.19 24.30 2.70
N ALA A 593 -31.96 25.35 2.86
CA ALA A 593 -33.33 25.29 3.34
C ALA A 593 -34.34 25.62 2.25
N LEU A 594 -35.39 24.85 2.15
CA LEU A 594 -36.55 25.08 1.26
C LEU A 594 -37.79 25.37 2.09
N SER A 595 -38.50 26.44 1.74
CA SER A 595 -39.71 26.87 2.41
C SER A 595 -40.84 27.07 1.38
N ASP A 596 -42.09 26.87 1.86
CA ASP A 596 -43.28 27.12 1.07
C ASP A 596 -43.58 28.65 0.91
N GLN A 597 -44.68 28.99 0.23
CA GLN A 597 -45.13 30.36 0.06
C GLN A 597 -45.46 31.10 1.37
N ASN A 598 -45.69 30.38 2.48
CA ASN A 598 -45.96 30.90 3.81
C ASN A 598 -44.69 31.00 4.66
N GLU A 599 -43.50 30.78 4.07
CA GLU A 599 -42.21 30.71 4.71
C GLU A 599 -42.07 29.55 5.72
N THR A 600 -42.91 28.52 5.61
CA THR A 600 -42.77 27.30 6.41
C THR A 600 -41.72 26.42 5.79
N GLU A 601 -40.63 26.16 6.54
CA GLU A 601 -39.58 25.28 6.09
C GLU A 601 -40.07 23.84 6.04
N TYR A 602 -39.91 23.16 4.91
CA TYR A 602 -40.27 21.76 4.74
C TYR A 602 -39.08 20.85 4.39
N SER A 603 -37.94 21.41 4.05
CA SER A 603 -36.73 20.64 3.78
C SER A 603 -35.49 21.43 4.18
N ARG A 604 -34.61 20.76 4.88
CA ARG A 604 -33.23 21.24 5.17
C ARG A 604 -32.23 20.15 4.87
N MET A 605 -31.21 20.48 4.10
CA MET A 605 -30.14 19.58 3.81
C MET A 605 -28.81 20.25 4.10
N HIS A 606 -27.82 19.43 4.44
CA HIS A 606 -26.44 19.88 4.57
C HIS A 606 -25.75 19.75 3.22
N LEU A 607 -25.17 20.85 2.77
CA LEU A 607 -24.46 20.92 1.50
C LEU A 607 -22.96 20.96 1.78
N GLN A 608 -22.25 19.96 1.30
CA GLN A 608 -20.80 20.02 1.20
C GLN A 608 -20.42 20.01 -0.27
N VAL A 609 -19.68 21.02 -0.71
CA VAL A 609 -19.32 21.21 -2.11
C VAL A 609 -17.83 21.44 -2.22
N SER A 610 -17.16 20.62 -3.01
CA SER A 610 -15.78 20.87 -3.39
C SER A 610 -15.74 22.02 -4.38
N LEU A 611 -15.11 23.11 -3.96
CA LEU A 611 -14.78 24.21 -4.86
C LEU A 611 -13.55 23.84 -5.71
N PRO A 612 -13.35 24.46 -6.90
CA PRO A 612 -12.13 24.28 -7.64
C PRO A 612 -10.91 24.56 -6.76
N ASP A 613 -9.96 23.65 -6.74
CA ASP A 613 -8.74 23.82 -5.96
C ASP A 613 -7.75 24.71 -6.72
N HIS A 614 -7.77 26.00 -6.42
CA HIS A 614 -6.87 27.00 -7.01
C HIS A 614 -5.56 27.17 -6.23
N ARG A 615 -5.22 26.23 -5.35
CA ARG A 615 -3.92 26.22 -4.69
C ARG A 615 -2.83 25.79 -5.67
N PRO A 616 -1.80 26.58 -5.88
CA PRO A 616 -0.74 26.27 -6.84
C PRO A 616 0.17 25.16 -6.31
N ARG A 617 -0.29 23.93 -6.37
CA ARG A 617 0.50 22.76 -5.94
C ARG A 617 1.60 22.43 -6.95
N LEU A 618 2.75 22.02 -6.43
CA LEU A 618 3.83 21.49 -7.26
C LEU A 618 3.41 20.15 -7.87
N ILE A 619 3.27 20.09 -9.18
CA ILE A 619 2.87 18.88 -9.92
C ILE A 619 4.04 18.21 -10.65
N HIS A 620 5.06 19.00 -11.00
CA HIS A 620 6.27 18.49 -11.62
C HIS A 620 7.47 19.34 -11.20
N MET A 621 8.62 18.69 -11.07
CA MET A 621 9.89 19.33 -10.77
C MET A 621 11.04 18.53 -11.37
N GLU A 622 11.93 19.22 -12.09
CA GLU A 622 13.14 18.64 -12.64
C GLU A 622 14.26 19.66 -12.69
N VAL A 623 15.50 19.22 -12.74
CA VAL A 623 16.65 20.09 -12.99
C VAL A 623 16.92 20.12 -14.48
N VAL A 624 17.14 21.32 -15.00
CA VAL A 624 17.52 21.53 -16.40
C VAL A 624 18.81 22.33 -16.51
N ASP A 625 19.55 22.11 -17.58
CA ASP A 625 20.70 22.93 -17.94
C ASP A 625 20.26 24.35 -18.40
N LEU A 626 21.21 25.21 -18.74
CA LEU A 626 20.90 26.56 -19.22
C LEU A 626 20.18 26.58 -20.57
N ASN A 627 20.22 25.48 -21.34
CA ASN A 627 19.52 25.29 -22.61
C ASN A 627 18.10 24.72 -22.42
N GLY A 628 17.73 24.33 -21.18
CA GLY A 628 16.42 23.75 -20.86
C GLY A 628 16.36 22.23 -21.04
N HIS A 629 17.47 21.53 -21.20
CA HIS A 629 17.49 20.07 -21.25
C HIS A 629 17.56 19.50 -19.84
N ALA A 630 16.70 18.50 -19.57
CA ALA A 630 16.71 17.79 -18.30
C ALA A 630 18.07 17.14 -18.03
N VAL A 631 18.57 17.27 -16.78
CA VAL A 631 19.83 16.69 -16.34
C VAL A 631 19.57 15.69 -15.21
N ASN A 632 20.09 14.50 -15.35
CA ASN A 632 19.93 13.44 -14.34
C ASN A 632 20.85 13.60 -13.12
N ALA A 633 21.84 14.49 -13.21
CA ALA A 633 22.76 14.81 -12.13
C ALA A 633 23.31 16.22 -12.29
N ILE A 634 23.53 16.93 -11.19
CA ILE A 634 24.17 18.24 -11.18
C ILE A 634 25.67 18.06 -10.80
N THR A 635 26.53 18.80 -11.47
CA THR A 635 27.98 18.81 -11.16
C THR A 635 28.34 20.08 -10.39
N PRO A 636 29.36 20.05 -9.52
CA PRO A 636 29.82 21.24 -8.81
C PRO A 636 30.28 22.37 -9.73
N ASN A 637 30.20 23.60 -9.22
CA ASN A 637 30.65 24.83 -9.86
C ASN A 637 30.00 25.08 -11.22
N ARG A 638 28.69 24.90 -11.33
CA ARG A 638 27.89 25.13 -12.54
C ARG A 638 26.54 25.77 -12.23
N ASP A 639 26.01 26.47 -13.24
CA ASP A 639 24.69 27.07 -13.21
C ASP A 639 23.64 26.10 -13.81
N TYR A 640 22.54 25.98 -13.11
CA TYR A 640 21.38 25.16 -13.49
C TYR A 640 20.09 25.97 -13.26
N ARG A 641 18.98 25.41 -13.70
CA ARG A 641 17.64 25.87 -13.36
C ARG A 641 16.82 24.72 -12.79
N MET A 642 16.03 25.02 -11.78
CA MET A 642 14.96 24.14 -11.31
C MET A 642 13.72 24.49 -12.13
N ALA A 643 13.27 23.58 -12.97
CA ALA A 643 12.02 23.71 -13.70
C ALA A 643 10.90 23.12 -12.81
N ILE A 644 9.97 23.94 -12.40
CA ILE A 644 8.80 23.53 -11.62
C ILE A 644 7.53 23.82 -12.40
N THR A 645 6.53 22.98 -12.22
CA THR A 645 5.19 23.20 -12.80
C THR A 645 4.17 23.20 -11.68
N LEU A 646 3.31 24.20 -11.65
CA LEU A 646 2.25 24.35 -10.67
C LEU A 646 0.89 23.99 -11.28
N SER A 647 0.00 23.46 -10.45
CA SER A 647 -1.36 23.09 -10.85
C SER A 647 -2.26 24.30 -11.11
N ASP A 648 -1.93 25.45 -10.54
CA ASP A 648 -2.69 26.70 -10.68
C ASP A 648 -1.78 27.91 -10.56
N ARG A 649 -2.35 29.10 -10.77
CA ARG A 649 -1.71 30.38 -10.63
C ARG A 649 -1.16 30.61 -9.21
N ALA A 650 0.02 31.16 -9.10
CA ALA A 650 0.62 31.57 -7.85
C ALA A 650 0.86 33.08 -7.83
N ASP A 651 0.80 33.71 -6.66
CA ASP A 651 1.20 35.11 -6.46
C ASP A 651 2.72 35.24 -6.45
N SER A 652 3.39 34.26 -5.85
CA SER A 652 4.84 34.18 -5.82
C SER A 652 5.29 32.73 -5.58
N VAL A 653 6.52 32.44 -5.96
CA VAL A 653 7.22 31.21 -5.60
C VAL A 653 8.52 31.60 -4.90
N CYS A 654 8.62 31.26 -3.62
CA CYS A 654 9.87 31.32 -2.87
C CYS A 654 10.65 30.02 -3.11
N ALA A 655 11.88 30.10 -3.57
CA ALA A 655 12.78 28.98 -3.69
C ALA A 655 14.05 29.23 -2.84
N SER A 656 14.42 28.26 -2.05
CA SER A 656 15.65 28.28 -1.27
C SER A 656 16.53 27.12 -1.69
N PHE A 657 17.78 27.41 -2.03
CA PHE A 657 18.79 26.43 -2.38
C PHE A 657 19.95 26.57 -1.40
N ASN A 658 20.21 25.56 -0.57
CA ASN A 658 21.20 25.58 0.52
C ASN A 658 21.11 26.83 1.42
N GLY A 659 19.86 27.28 1.68
CA GLY A 659 19.61 28.46 2.52
C GLY A 659 19.67 29.79 1.77
N VAL A 660 20.07 29.83 0.51
CA VAL A 660 20.01 31.05 -0.33
C VAL A 660 18.65 31.10 -0.99
N SER A 661 17.85 32.11 -0.61
CA SER A 661 16.46 32.21 -1.06
C SER A 661 16.32 33.20 -2.22
N THR A 662 15.48 32.89 -3.17
CA THR A 662 15.02 33.77 -4.24
C THR A 662 13.50 33.73 -4.34
N THR A 663 12.89 34.81 -4.77
CA THR A 663 11.43 34.88 -4.94
C THR A 663 11.11 35.25 -6.38
N ILE A 664 10.29 34.43 -7.02
CA ILE A 664 9.78 34.65 -8.37
C ILE A 664 8.37 35.23 -8.27
N THR A 665 8.08 36.33 -8.94
CA THR A 665 6.78 37.00 -8.97
C THR A 665 6.25 37.25 -10.38
N SER A 666 6.96 36.75 -11.40
CA SER A 666 6.59 36.92 -12.80
C SER A 666 6.37 35.59 -13.49
N HIS A 667 5.51 35.59 -14.52
CA HIS A 667 5.19 34.39 -15.31
C HIS A 667 4.52 33.25 -14.51
N LEU A 668 3.74 33.60 -13.48
CA LEU A 668 3.04 32.68 -12.61
C LEU A 668 1.54 32.53 -12.94
N ASP A 669 1.07 33.24 -13.96
CA ASP A 669 -0.35 33.31 -14.32
C ASP A 669 -0.84 32.15 -15.18
N ALA A 670 0.06 31.34 -15.70
CA ALA A 670 -0.26 30.21 -16.58
C ALA A 670 -0.06 28.88 -15.85
N PRO A 671 -1.13 28.21 -15.43
CA PRO A 671 -1.03 26.87 -14.86
C PRO A 671 -0.42 25.89 -15.87
N ASN A 672 0.24 24.88 -15.38
CA ASN A 672 0.93 23.85 -16.16
C ASN A 672 2.06 24.37 -17.07
N THR A 673 2.54 25.59 -16.84
CA THR A 673 3.70 26.15 -17.55
C THR A 673 4.93 26.04 -16.65
N PRO A 674 6.08 25.56 -17.16
CA PRO A 674 7.30 25.46 -16.36
C PRO A 674 7.83 26.84 -15.93
N ILE A 675 8.08 26.97 -14.64
CA ILE A 675 8.74 28.14 -14.02
C ILE A 675 10.19 27.74 -13.83
N LEU A 676 11.11 28.51 -14.39
CA LEU A 676 12.55 28.24 -14.35
C LEU A 676 13.22 29.06 -13.25
N ILE A 677 13.70 28.41 -12.21
CA ILE A 677 14.33 29.02 -11.05
C ILE A 677 15.84 28.79 -11.10
N PRO A 678 16.68 29.81 -11.33
CA PRO A 678 18.11 29.62 -11.44
C PRO A 678 18.76 29.32 -10.09
N PHE A 679 19.77 28.45 -10.09
CA PHE A 679 20.64 28.21 -8.96
C PHE A 679 22.06 27.88 -9.42
N HIS A 680 23.03 28.08 -8.53
CA HIS A 680 24.43 27.76 -8.75
C HIS A 680 24.86 26.63 -7.81
N THR A 681 25.69 25.71 -8.28
CA THR A 681 26.32 24.67 -7.50
C THR A 681 27.73 25.08 -7.10
N GLU A 682 28.04 25.11 -5.81
CA GLU A 682 29.36 25.48 -5.31
C GLU A 682 30.42 24.41 -5.63
N GLU A 683 31.71 24.80 -5.64
CA GLU A 683 32.84 23.93 -6.01
C GLU A 683 32.93 22.63 -5.20
N ASN A 684 32.55 22.67 -3.93
CA ASN A 684 32.59 21.53 -3.03
C ASN A 684 31.19 21.00 -2.67
N MET A 685 30.17 21.41 -3.44
CA MET A 685 28.79 21.02 -3.16
C MET A 685 28.59 19.53 -3.48
N ARG A 686 28.10 18.78 -2.49
CA ARG A 686 27.79 17.35 -2.60
C ARG A 686 26.30 17.09 -2.76
N TYR A 687 25.50 18.01 -2.30
CA TYR A 687 24.03 17.98 -2.43
C TYR A 687 23.49 19.40 -2.44
N LEU A 688 22.39 19.56 -3.09
CA LEU A 688 21.61 20.77 -3.11
C LEU A 688 20.35 20.52 -2.28
N ASN A 689 20.24 21.15 -1.10
CA ASN A 689 18.98 21.22 -0.39
C ASN A 689 18.10 22.27 -1.06
N TYR A 690 16.85 21.93 -1.31
CA TYR A 690 15.90 22.90 -1.83
C TYR A 690 14.63 22.95 -0.98
N ILE A 691 14.04 24.13 -0.93
CA ILE A 691 12.68 24.36 -0.45
C ILE A 691 12.00 25.22 -1.48
N ILE A 692 10.89 24.71 -2.06
CA ILE A 692 10.06 25.45 -3.01
C ILE A 692 8.73 25.73 -2.33
N THR A 693 8.38 27.01 -2.20
CA THR A 693 7.17 27.46 -1.52
C THR A 693 6.33 28.32 -2.47
N PRO A 694 5.35 27.74 -3.16
CA PRO A 694 4.33 28.52 -3.87
C PRO A 694 3.42 29.25 -2.88
N HIS A 695 3.05 30.49 -3.20
CA HIS A 695 2.13 31.32 -2.44
C HIS A 695 0.93 31.73 -3.28
N ALA A 696 -0.25 31.68 -2.69
CA ALA A 696 -1.48 32.26 -3.24
C ALA A 696 -2.35 32.78 -2.11
N GLY A 697 -2.52 34.09 -2.01
CA GLY A 697 -3.16 34.72 -0.86
C GLY A 697 -2.48 34.35 0.46
N HIS A 698 -3.25 33.79 1.38
CA HIS A 698 -2.75 33.29 2.67
C HIS A 698 -2.19 31.86 2.59
N TRP A 699 -2.38 31.17 1.49
CA TRP A 699 -1.91 29.79 1.34
C TRP A 699 -0.46 29.73 0.91
N LYS A 700 0.26 28.82 1.55
CA LYS A 700 1.62 28.41 1.17
C LYS A 700 1.84 26.97 1.55
N GLN A 701 2.68 26.29 0.79
CA GLN A 701 3.11 24.92 1.07
C GLN A 701 4.57 24.76 0.70
N ASP A 702 5.36 24.22 1.63
CA ASP A 702 6.76 23.93 1.41
C ASP A 702 6.92 22.55 0.77
N TYR A 703 7.65 22.50 -0.33
CA TYR A 703 8.12 21.29 -0.99
C TYR A 703 9.64 21.27 -0.85
N SER A 704 10.13 20.37 0.00
CA SER A 704 11.56 20.30 0.30
C SER A 704 12.14 18.95 -0.07
N GLY A 705 13.44 18.97 -0.37
CA GLY A 705 14.19 17.78 -0.67
C GLY A 705 15.65 18.12 -0.93
N TRP A 706 16.38 17.14 -1.43
CA TRP A 706 17.75 17.33 -1.87
C TRP A 706 17.96 16.69 -3.23
N ILE A 707 18.87 17.27 -3.99
CA ILE A 707 19.37 16.72 -5.23
C ILE A 707 20.86 16.50 -5.01
N THR A 708 21.33 15.30 -5.31
CA THR A 708 22.77 15.05 -5.24
C THR A 708 23.45 15.87 -6.32
N ALA A 709 24.30 16.79 -5.88
CA ALA A 709 25.18 17.56 -6.77
C ALA A 709 26.32 16.70 -7.31
N TRP A 710 26.16 15.38 -7.21
CA TRP A 710 27.18 14.42 -7.55
C TRP A 710 26.51 13.14 -8.02
N LYS A 711 27.08 12.52 -9.06
CA LYS A 711 26.84 11.10 -9.23
C LYS A 711 27.34 10.44 -7.95
N ASN A 712 26.46 9.92 -7.11
CA ASN A 712 26.85 8.97 -6.07
C ASN A 712 27.42 7.69 -6.69
N THR A 713 27.67 7.70 -7.97
CA THR A 713 28.09 6.56 -8.76
C THR A 713 29.51 6.84 -9.27
N GLU A 714 30.44 6.11 -8.73
CA GLU A 714 31.79 6.03 -9.24
C GLU A 714 31.81 5.02 -10.39
N GLY A 715 31.99 5.52 -11.61
CA GLY A 715 32.11 4.71 -12.83
C GLY A 715 33.50 4.77 -13.42
N PHE A 716 34.47 5.34 -12.68
CA PHE A 716 35.90 5.43 -13.07
C PHE A 716 36.18 6.14 -14.40
N GLU A 717 35.23 6.96 -14.87
CA GLU A 717 35.29 7.67 -16.15
C GLU A 717 36.37 8.79 -16.19
N THR A 718 36.98 9.13 -15.05
CA THR A 718 38.16 9.96 -14.94
C THR A 718 39.45 9.24 -15.36
N ASN A 719 39.37 7.93 -15.60
CA ASN A 719 40.52 7.05 -15.89
C ASN A 719 41.55 6.99 -14.74
N ASP A 720 41.08 7.19 -13.52
CA ASP A 720 41.84 7.12 -12.29
C ASP A 720 40.99 6.84 -11.06
N PHE A 721 41.58 6.85 -9.86
CA PHE A 721 40.91 6.66 -8.57
C PHE A 721 40.73 8.00 -7.81
N SER A 722 40.75 9.14 -8.49
CA SER A 722 40.77 10.46 -7.83
C SER A 722 39.41 10.86 -7.24
N MET A 723 38.31 10.25 -7.70
CA MET A 723 36.96 10.63 -7.31
C MET A 723 36.62 10.32 -5.86
N LEU A 724 37.15 9.23 -5.30
CA LEU A 724 36.91 8.78 -3.93
C LEU A 724 38.26 8.43 -3.25
N PRO A 725 38.36 8.48 -1.92
CA PRO A 725 39.57 8.18 -1.19
C PRO A 725 39.85 6.67 -1.12
N TRP A 726 40.00 6.05 -2.27
CA TRP A 726 40.29 4.65 -2.40
C TRP A 726 41.61 4.27 -1.76
N ARG A 727 41.65 3.14 -1.05
CA ARG A 727 42.87 2.52 -0.53
C ARG A 727 43.02 1.14 -1.10
N HIS A 728 44.19 0.90 -1.67
CA HIS A 728 44.55 -0.36 -2.28
C HIS A 728 45.53 -1.14 -1.35
N ALA A 729 45.48 -2.46 -1.41
CA ALA A 729 46.52 -3.28 -0.84
C ALA A 729 47.85 -3.00 -1.55
N THR A 730 48.96 -3.01 -0.82
CA THR A 730 50.30 -2.76 -1.39
C THR A 730 50.75 -3.84 -2.35
N LEU A 731 50.29 -5.07 -2.16
CA LEU A 731 50.43 -6.18 -3.10
C LEU A 731 49.12 -6.36 -3.87
N TYR A 732 49.22 -6.49 -5.20
CA TYR A 732 48.08 -6.70 -6.10
C TYR A 732 47.00 -5.58 -6.01
N PRO A 733 47.35 -4.31 -6.30
CA PRO A 733 46.40 -3.21 -6.30
C PRO A 733 45.35 -3.38 -7.41
N TRP A 734 44.12 -2.88 -7.17
CA TRP A 734 43.14 -2.73 -8.21
C TRP A 734 43.60 -1.68 -9.24
N THR A 735 43.27 -1.88 -10.50
CA THR A 735 43.69 -1.02 -11.62
C THR A 735 42.52 -0.63 -12.49
N ILE A 736 42.68 0.48 -13.22
CA ILE A 736 41.68 0.86 -14.24
C ILE A 736 41.74 -0.15 -15.39
N ASP A 737 40.56 -0.57 -15.86
CA ASP A 737 40.38 -1.48 -17.00
C ASP A 737 39.42 -0.88 -18.03
N HIS A 738 39.80 -0.95 -19.30
CA HIS A 738 39.00 -0.47 -20.44
C HIS A 738 38.54 -1.62 -21.35
N THR A 739 38.83 -2.85 -20.97
CA THR A 739 38.61 -4.02 -21.85
C THR A 739 37.17 -4.52 -21.78
N ASN A 740 36.50 -4.35 -20.62
CA ASN A 740 35.17 -4.84 -20.40
C ASN A 740 34.41 -3.99 -19.37
N PRO A 741 34.14 -2.68 -19.60
CA PRO A 741 33.35 -1.83 -18.72
C PRO A 741 31.85 -2.25 -18.75
N HIS A 742 31.14 -2.02 -17.64
CA HIS A 742 29.69 -2.17 -17.60
C HIS A 742 29.00 -0.99 -18.29
N SER A 743 29.48 0.22 -18.01
CA SER A 743 29.03 1.46 -18.65
C SER A 743 30.21 2.35 -18.99
N GLY A 744 30.02 3.33 -19.86
CA GLY A 744 31.09 4.28 -20.25
C GLY A 744 32.27 3.63 -20.96
N GLN A 745 33.49 4.07 -20.62
CA GLN A 745 34.74 3.63 -21.23
C GLN A 745 35.68 2.86 -20.26
N TYR A 746 35.44 2.99 -18.95
CA TYR A 746 36.32 2.47 -17.93
C TYR A 746 35.58 1.73 -16.83
N CYS A 747 36.23 0.76 -16.26
CA CYS A 747 35.85 0.11 -15.01
C CYS A 747 37.12 -0.17 -14.18
N ILE A 748 37.03 -0.82 -13.07
CA ILE A 748 38.21 -1.30 -12.35
C ILE A 748 38.33 -2.82 -12.32
N ARG A 749 39.54 -3.32 -12.27
CA ARG A 749 39.88 -4.73 -12.23
C ARG A 749 40.77 -5.02 -11.03
N SER A 750 40.54 -6.16 -10.37
CA SER A 750 41.43 -6.66 -9.33
C SER A 750 42.89 -6.87 -9.85
N GLY A 751 43.85 -6.68 -8.97
CA GLY A 751 45.26 -6.99 -9.31
C GLY A 751 45.45 -8.45 -9.68
N ASN A 752 46.51 -8.77 -10.47
CA ASN A 752 46.86 -10.13 -10.87
C ASN A 752 47.35 -10.91 -9.64
N VAL A 753 46.47 -11.64 -9.02
CA VAL A 753 46.68 -12.34 -7.75
C VAL A 753 47.29 -13.73 -8.02
N ASN A 754 48.34 -14.09 -7.32
CA ASN A 754 48.86 -15.46 -7.32
C ASN A 754 48.00 -16.38 -6.44
N ASP A 755 48.16 -17.70 -6.61
CA ASP A 755 47.44 -18.70 -5.79
C ASP A 755 47.61 -18.43 -4.30
N SER A 756 46.55 -18.60 -3.53
CA SER A 756 46.46 -18.33 -2.10
C SER A 756 46.67 -16.86 -1.70
N GLN A 757 46.55 -15.91 -2.62
CA GLN A 757 46.69 -14.49 -2.37
C GLN A 757 45.38 -13.73 -2.61
N LYS A 758 45.36 -12.44 -2.25
CA LYS A 758 44.17 -11.59 -2.40
C LYS A 758 44.52 -10.17 -2.87
N SER A 759 43.61 -9.56 -3.64
CA SER A 759 43.63 -8.16 -4.03
C SER A 759 42.50 -7.44 -3.27
N VAL A 760 42.86 -6.38 -2.54
CA VAL A 760 41.88 -5.67 -1.63
C VAL A 760 41.74 -4.22 -2.06
N LEU A 761 40.51 -3.78 -2.20
CA LEU A 761 40.10 -2.39 -2.38
C LEU A 761 39.26 -1.97 -1.18
N THR A 762 39.58 -0.82 -0.58
CA THR A 762 38.87 -0.33 0.62
C THR A 762 38.42 1.12 0.44
N LEU A 763 37.24 1.44 0.96
CA LEU A 763 36.70 2.78 1.04
C LEU A 763 36.07 2.99 2.42
N ASP A 764 36.54 4.02 3.16
CA ASP A 764 35.94 4.42 4.42
C ASP A 764 34.99 5.61 4.17
N ILE A 765 33.74 5.47 4.61
CA ILE A 765 32.70 6.49 4.45
C ILE A 765 32.00 6.78 5.79
N ASP A 766 31.43 7.98 5.90
CA ASP A 766 30.51 8.33 6.99
C ASP A 766 29.15 8.59 6.39
N VAL A 767 28.25 7.64 6.55
CA VAL A 767 26.90 7.68 5.98
C VAL A 767 26.05 8.64 6.77
N LEU A 768 25.61 9.71 6.16
CA LEU A 768 24.82 10.77 6.81
C LEU A 768 23.33 10.39 6.91
N THR A 769 22.85 9.60 5.98
CA THR A 769 21.49 9.04 5.98
C THR A 769 21.57 7.61 5.48
N GLY A 770 20.99 6.67 6.23
CA GLY A 770 20.98 5.26 5.83
C GLY A 770 20.32 5.10 4.46
N ASP A 771 21.03 4.46 3.53
CA ASP A 771 20.59 4.16 2.17
C ASP A 771 21.42 2.99 1.65
N SER A 772 21.12 2.51 0.46
CA SER A 772 21.81 1.36 -0.14
C SER A 772 23.06 1.77 -0.90
N ILE A 773 24.16 1.05 -0.65
CA ILE A 773 25.23 0.94 -1.62
C ILE A 773 24.79 0.00 -2.73
N SER A 774 25.12 0.31 -3.98
CA SER A 774 25.00 -0.65 -5.08
C SER A 774 26.19 -0.54 -6.02
N PHE A 775 26.51 -1.62 -6.68
CA PHE A 775 27.58 -1.65 -7.69
C PHE A 775 27.33 -2.77 -8.69
N TYR A 776 27.91 -2.61 -9.87
CA TYR A 776 28.01 -3.69 -10.82
C TYR A 776 29.34 -4.42 -10.63
N TYR A 777 29.28 -5.74 -10.73
CA TYR A 777 30.45 -6.61 -10.64
C TYR A 777 30.43 -7.63 -11.77
N ASN A 778 31.63 -7.98 -12.22
CA ASN A 778 31.90 -9.08 -13.14
C ASN A 778 33.00 -9.94 -12.52
N VAL A 779 32.82 -11.24 -12.45
CA VAL A 779 33.82 -12.19 -12.01
C VAL A 779 34.14 -13.12 -13.17
N SER A 780 35.40 -13.27 -13.52
CA SER A 780 35.82 -14.14 -14.58
C SER A 780 36.98 -15.01 -14.04
N SER A 781 36.61 -16.08 -13.33
CA SER A 781 37.49 -16.95 -12.60
C SER A 781 36.97 -18.37 -12.55
N GLU A 782 37.75 -19.30 -11.96
CA GLU A 782 37.22 -20.60 -11.60
C GLU A 782 36.27 -20.53 -10.38
N ASN A 783 35.55 -21.64 -10.09
CA ASN A 783 34.55 -21.67 -9.03
C ASN A 783 35.07 -21.55 -7.60
N SER A 784 36.38 -21.73 -7.37
CA SER A 784 36.99 -21.63 -6.05
C SER A 784 37.70 -20.29 -5.79
N ASP A 785 37.73 -19.41 -6.77
CA ASP A 785 38.25 -18.05 -6.68
C ASP A 785 37.13 -17.06 -6.51
N TRP A 786 37.18 -16.24 -5.47
CA TRP A 786 36.02 -15.50 -5.00
C TRP A 786 36.24 -13.99 -4.98
N LEU A 787 35.26 -13.24 -5.45
CA LEU A 787 35.06 -11.83 -5.10
C LEU A 787 34.18 -11.76 -3.85
N TYR A 788 34.69 -11.15 -2.79
CA TYR A 788 33.95 -10.87 -1.56
C TYR A 788 33.66 -9.38 -1.43
N PHE A 789 32.55 -9.06 -0.82
CA PHE A 789 32.22 -7.71 -0.37
C PHE A 789 31.94 -7.68 1.13
N TYR A 790 32.58 -6.74 1.84
CA TYR A 790 32.43 -6.58 3.28
C TYR A 790 31.98 -5.15 3.63
N ILE A 791 31.18 -5.03 4.69
CA ILE A 791 30.88 -3.80 5.41
C ILE A 791 31.27 -4.03 6.86
N ASP A 792 32.19 -3.20 7.42
CA ASP A 792 32.67 -3.27 8.81
C ASP A 792 33.15 -4.68 9.18
N ASP A 793 34.00 -5.25 8.34
CA ASP A 793 34.55 -6.61 8.47
C ASP A 793 33.51 -7.76 8.41
N ARG A 794 32.21 -7.42 8.20
CA ARG A 794 31.15 -8.41 8.01
C ARG A 794 31.01 -8.72 6.53
N LYS A 795 31.10 -9.98 6.15
CA LYS A 795 30.88 -10.44 4.78
C LYS A 795 29.44 -10.24 4.36
N CYS A 796 29.20 -9.43 3.32
CA CYS A 796 27.90 -9.06 2.82
C CYS A 796 27.58 -9.65 1.45
N GLY A 797 28.59 -10.01 0.65
CA GLY A 797 28.44 -10.65 -0.65
C GLY A 797 29.66 -11.50 -1.02
N TYR A 798 29.47 -12.50 -1.90
CA TYR A 798 30.56 -13.30 -2.45
C TYR A 798 30.12 -13.96 -3.76
N TRP A 799 31.03 -13.98 -4.73
CA TRP A 799 30.75 -14.45 -6.09
C TRP A 799 31.99 -15.09 -6.69
N SER A 800 31.80 -16.15 -7.48
CA SER A 800 32.89 -16.88 -8.15
C SER A 800 32.44 -17.46 -9.49
N GLY A 801 33.34 -17.97 -10.28
CA GLY A 801 33.09 -18.53 -11.60
C GLY A 801 33.09 -17.47 -12.71
N ASP A 802 32.63 -17.85 -13.91
CA ASP A 802 32.58 -16.94 -15.06
C ASP A 802 31.18 -16.28 -15.11
N LEU A 803 31.09 -15.10 -14.46
CA LEU A 803 29.84 -14.34 -14.34
C LEU A 803 29.94 -13.08 -15.21
N GLY A 804 28.97 -12.89 -16.09
CA GLY A 804 28.76 -11.60 -16.76
C GLY A 804 28.43 -10.49 -15.75
N TRP A 805 28.35 -9.24 -16.22
CA TRP A 805 28.00 -8.12 -15.37
C TRP A 805 26.67 -8.35 -14.64
N ARG A 806 26.71 -8.16 -13.31
CA ARG A 806 25.56 -8.27 -12.40
C ARG A 806 25.56 -7.13 -11.41
N ARG A 807 24.38 -6.69 -11.00
CA ARG A 807 24.23 -5.66 -9.98
C ARG A 807 24.11 -6.30 -8.61
N TYR A 808 24.76 -5.70 -7.62
CA TYR A 808 24.56 -5.96 -6.19
C TYR A 808 24.10 -4.69 -5.49
N SER A 809 23.25 -4.83 -4.46
CA SER A 809 22.82 -3.72 -3.62
C SER A 809 22.73 -4.17 -2.17
N ARG A 810 23.09 -3.26 -1.25
CA ARG A 810 23.08 -3.51 0.19
C ARG A 810 22.83 -2.23 0.94
N PHE A 811 21.91 -2.26 1.92
CA PHE A 811 21.69 -1.15 2.83
C PHE A 811 22.90 -0.93 3.76
N VAL A 812 23.22 0.34 3.98
CA VAL A 812 24.26 0.80 4.92
C VAL A 812 23.58 1.79 5.86
N SER A 813 23.67 1.52 7.16
CA SER A 813 23.05 2.37 8.19
C SER A 813 23.75 3.74 8.25
N GLN A 814 23.14 4.70 8.94
CA GLN A 814 23.82 5.94 9.29
C GLN A 814 25.01 5.67 10.21
N GLY A 815 26.13 6.34 9.96
CA GLY A 815 27.37 6.25 10.73
C GLY A 815 28.60 5.92 9.87
N ARG A 816 29.72 5.67 10.56
CA ARG A 816 30.97 5.35 9.88
C ARG A 816 31.00 3.90 9.49
N HIS A 817 31.40 3.65 8.22
CA HIS A 817 31.48 2.32 7.66
C HIS A 817 32.75 2.13 6.85
N ARG A 818 33.28 0.92 6.88
CA ARG A 818 34.37 0.46 6.03
C ARG A 818 33.84 -0.50 4.99
N LEU A 819 33.93 -0.13 3.74
CA LEU A 819 33.56 -0.94 2.59
C LEU A 819 34.82 -1.61 2.01
N GLN A 820 34.75 -2.91 1.75
CA GLN A 820 35.90 -3.64 1.17
C GLN A 820 35.44 -4.60 0.09
N TRP A 821 36.14 -4.57 -1.03
CA TRP A 821 36.03 -5.56 -2.11
C TRP A 821 37.35 -6.36 -2.15
N ILE A 822 37.22 -7.68 -2.05
CA ILE A 822 38.36 -8.59 -1.95
C ILE A 822 38.25 -9.68 -3.00
N TYR A 823 39.10 -9.67 -3.99
CA TYR A 823 39.25 -10.83 -4.88
C TYR A 823 40.34 -11.75 -4.31
N GLN A 824 39.99 -13.01 -4.07
CA GLN A 824 40.87 -13.99 -3.41
C GLN A 824 40.90 -15.28 -4.21
N LYS A 825 42.08 -15.77 -4.51
CA LYS A 825 42.34 -17.07 -5.16
C LYS A 825 42.53 -18.17 -4.12
N ASP A 826 42.17 -19.39 -4.53
CA ASP A 826 42.50 -20.61 -3.78
C ASP A 826 43.99 -21.08 -4.02
N VAL A 827 44.26 -22.35 -3.85
CA VAL A 827 45.63 -22.91 -3.94
C VAL A 827 46.01 -23.39 -5.34
N SER A 828 45.14 -23.31 -6.32
CA SER A 828 45.33 -23.95 -7.62
C SER A 828 44.43 -23.36 -8.70
N ILE A 829 44.83 -23.59 -9.93
CA ILE A 829 44.11 -23.37 -11.20
C ILE A 829 43.73 -21.91 -11.46
N SER A 830 44.18 -21.38 -12.55
CA SER A 830 43.72 -20.09 -13.13
C SER A 830 42.91 -20.37 -14.39
N GLN A 831 41.69 -19.89 -14.43
CA GLN A 831 40.75 -20.02 -15.55
C GLN A 831 40.14 -18.67 -15.93
N HIS A 832 39.77 -18.51 -17.19
CA HIS A 832 39.20 -17.32 -17.75
C HIS A 832 40.14 -16.09 -17.64
N ASP A 833 39.63 -14.89 -17.32
CA ASP A 833 40.43 -13.68 -17.13
C ASP A 833 41.16 -13.64 -15.77
N ASP A 834 40.76 -14.52 -14.89
CA ASP A 834 41.28 -14.71 -13.53
C ASP A 834 41.29 -13.42 -12.71
N CYS A 835 40.11 -12.76 -12.69
CA CYS A 835 39.93 -11.46 -12.05
C CYS A 835 38.47 -11.18 -11.67
N ALA A 836 38.29 -10.14 -10.87
CA ALA A 836 37.02 -9.48 -10.65
C ALA A 836 37.07 -8.04 -11.17
N ARG A 837 35.95 -7.55 -11.71
CA ARG A 837 35.79 -6.17 -12.13
C ARG A 837 34.63 -5.52 -11.36
N LEU A 838 34.70 -4.21 -11.14
CA LEU A 838 33.66 -3.39 -10.53
C LEU A 838 33.42 -2.14 -11.38
N ASP A 839 32.17 -1.70 -11.40
CA ASP A 839 31.74 -0.50 -12.10
C ASP A 839 30.48 0.08 -11.48
N ASP A 840 30.16 1.32 -11.81
CA ASP A 840 28.96 2.02 -11.38
C ASP A 840 28.66 1.84 -9.87
N ILE A 841 29.67 2.10 -9.04
CA ILE A 841 29.56 2.00 -7.57
C ILE A 841 28.79 3.21 -7.07
N ARG A 842 27.50 3.01 -6.75
CA ARG A 842 26.63 4.01 -6.13
C ARG A 842 26.72 3.91 -4.63
N LEU A 843 27.16 4.97 -3.98
CA LEU A 843 27.25 5.07 -2.51
C LEU A 843 25.94 5.63 -1.92
N PRO A 844 25.61 5.25 -0.66
CA PRO A 844 24.64 5.98 0.14
C PRO A 844 25.11 7.41 0.35
N PHE A 845 24.22 8.29 0.77
CA PHE A 845 24.58 9.68 1.09
C PHE A 845 25.61 9.71 2.21
N SER A 846 26.85 10.05 1.85
CA SER A 846 28.02 9.88 2.71
C SER A 846 29.00 11.04 2.59
N THR A 847 29.78 11.22 3.64
CA THR A 847 31.01 12.02 3.59
C THR A 847 32.21 11.11 3.72
N TRP A 848 33.39 11.58 3.32
CA TRP A 848 34.66 10.93 3.53
C TRP A 848 35.71 11.99 3.81
N GLN A 849 36.72 11.64 4.60
CA GLN A 849 37.88 12.50 4.80
C GLN A 849 38.93 12.19 3.73
N GLN A 850 39.43 13.22 3.05
CA GLN A 850 40.63 13.06 2.24
C GLN A 850 41.78 12.70 3.17
N PRO A 851 42.67 11.74 2.82
CA PRO A 851 43.79 11.40 3.66
C PRO A 851 44.76 12.58 3.72
N SER A 852 44.68 13.40 4.77
CA SER A 852 45.80 14.25 5.15
C SER A 852 46.85 13.36 5.78
N GLY A 853 48.07 13.48 5.31
CA GLY A 853 49.19 12.67 5.82
C GLY A 853 49.36 12.83 7.33
N SER A 854 49.45 11.67 8.01
CA SER A 854 49.70 11.39 9.43
C SER A 854 48.50 11.54 10.40
N PRO A 855 48.27 10.53 11.23
CA PRO A 855 47.15 10.52 12.16
C PRO A 855 47.55 11.14 13.50
N GLU A 856 46.91 12.22 13.91
CA GLU A 856 46.74 12.55 15.33
C GLU A 856 45.25 12.69 15.63
N TYR A 857 44.83 11.93 16.62
CA TYR A 857 43.46 11.97 17.14
C TYR A 857 43.29 13.24 17.97
N ASP A 858 42.31 14.08 17.57
CA ASP A 858 41.77 15.10 18.49
C ASP A 858 40.25 14.85 18.66
N SER A 859 39.87 14.64 19.94
CA SER A 859 38.55 14.12 20.34
C SER A 859 37.58 15.24 20.72
N THR A 860 37.66 16.42 20.11
CA THR A 860 36.77 17.55 20.44
C THR A 860 36.31 18.30 19.18
N LEU A 861 35.28 17.79 18.50
CA LEU A 861 34.45 18.63 17.64
C LEU A 861 32.99 18.18 17.75
N HIS A 862 32.30 18.87 18.65
CA HIS A 862 30.84 18.96 18.56
C HIS A 862 30.48 19.78 17.33
N ILE A 863 29.97 19.13 16.29
CA ILE A 863 29.33 19.81 15.18
C ILE A 863 27.88 20.03 15.59
N GLU A 864 27.58 21.27 15.95
CA GLU A 864 26.19 21.73 16.01
C GLU A 864 25.61 21.67 14.59
N HIS A 865 24.59 20.85 14.41
CA HIS A 865 23.82 20.85 13.18
C HIS A 865 23.10 22.18 13.03
N PRO A 866 23.22 22.90 11.91
CA PRO A 866 22.36 24.04 11.64
C PRO A 866 20.93 23.53 11.59
N GLY A 867 20.07 24.03 12.49
CA GLY A 867 18.67 23.67 12.55
C GLY A 867 17.97 23.99 11.22
N THR A 868 17.73 23.01 10.41
CA THR A 868 16.81 23.13 9.29
C THR A 868 15.39 23.10 9.86
N GLY A 869 14.71 24.23 9.80
CA GLY A 869 13.39 24.45 10.38
C GLY A 869 12.23 23.75 9.64
N VAL A 870 12.43 22.55 9.13
CA VAL A 870 11.36 21.74 8.56
C VAL A 870 10.81 20.84 9.67
N PRO A 871 9.51 20.93 10.00
CA PRO A 871 8.90 20.03 10.97
C PRO A 871 9.06 18.59 10.48
N SER A 872 9.81 17.79 11.21
CA SER A 872 9.93 16.35 10.96
C SER A 872 9.32 15.56 12.10
N LEU A 873 8.66 14.47 11.79
CA LEU A 873 8.14 13.51 12.74
C LEU A 873 9.03 12.26 12.70
N ARG A 874 9.43 11.77 13.87
CA ARG A 874 10.19 10.54 14.00
C ARG A 874 9.66 9.70 15.15
N LEU A 875 9.42 8.43 14.89
CA LEU A 875 8.96 7.44 15.86
C LEU A 875 10.12 6.51 16.26
N GLN A 876 10.33 6.31 17.56
CA GLN A 876 11.43 5.44 18.02
C GLN A 876 11.08 4.74 19.35
N PRO A 877 11.19 3.42 19.42
CA PRO A 877 11.44 2.48 18.31
C PRO A 877 10.21 2.36 17.38
N ASN A 878 10.46 2.06 16.12
CA ASN A 878 9.42 1.70 15.16
C ASN A 878 10.01 0.65 14.20
N PRO A 879 9.59 -0.61 14.26
CA PRO A 879 8.49 -1.16 15.07
C PRO A 879 8.67 -1.06 16.59
N ASN A 880 7.57 -1.00 17.34
CA ASN A 880 7.58 -0.88 18.79
C ASN A 880 6.82 -2.03 19.49
N ASN A 881 7.23 -2.35 20.71
CA ASN A 881 6.69 -3.46 21.51
C ASN A 881 6.08 -3.02 22.85
N GLY A 882 5.46 -1.87 22.89
CA GLY A 882 4.80 -1.41 24.10
C GLY A 882 4.83 0.10 24.31
N GLN A 883 5.82 0.77 23.74
CA GLN A 883 5.89 2.24 23.74
C GLN A 883 6.65 2.77 22.54
N VAL A 884 6.33 3.96 22.13
CA VAL A 884 7.04 4.72 21.12
C VAL A 884 7.28 6.15 21.60
N ILE A 885 8.45 6.68 21.34
CA ILE A 885 8.77 8.10 21.56
C ILE A 885 8.58 8.81 20.22
N ILE A 886 7.78 9.84 20.25
CA ILE A 886 7.44 10.66 19.11
C ILE A 886 8.29 11.90 19.18
N HIS A 887 9.23 12.05 18.26
CA HIS A 887 10.11 13.21 18.18
C HIS A 887 9.63 14.15 17.08
N THR A 888 9.62 15.45 17.37
CA THR A 888 9.34 16.48 16.38
C THR A 888 10.50 17.48 16.34
N ALA A 889 10.64 18.23 15.26
CA ALA A 889 11.58 19.33 15.20
C ALA A 889 11.26 20.37 16.31
N THR A 890 12.29 21.03 16.80
CA THR A 890 12.17 22.04 17.90
C THR A 890 11.23 23.19 17.59
N SER A 891 10.98 23.44 16.31
CA SER A 891 10.03 24.46 15.84
C SER A 891 8.58 24.00 15.78
N TYR A 892 8.31 22.68 15.85
CA TYR A 892 6.97 22.11 15.78
C TYR A 892 6.44 21.81 17.19
N ARG A 893 5.31 22.40 17.55
CA ARG A 893 4.69 22.23 18.87
C ARG A 893 3.36 21.52 18.73
N PRO A 894 3.33 20.19 18.87
CA PRO A 894 2.10 19.43 18.71
C PRO A 894 1.12 19.76 19.86
N LYS A 895 -0.16 19.92 19.52
CA LYS A 895 -1.26 20.13 20.47
C LYS A 895 -2.08 18.88 20.70
N SER A 896 -2.18 18.03 19.70
CA SER A 896 -2.87 16.76 19.81
C SER A 896 -2.26 15.70 18.91
N LEU A 897 -2.47 14.46 19.33
CA LEU A 897 -2.12 13.26 18.57
C LEU A 897 -3.41 12.49 18.30
N GLU A 898 -3.57 12.06 17.08
CA GLU A 898 -4.61 11.12 16.67
C GLU A 898 -3.95 9.86 16.13
N LEU A 899 -4.52 8.71 16.46
CA LEU A 899 -4.04 7.40 16.03
C LEU A 899 -5.12 6.71 15.23
N TYR A 900 -4.78 6.28 14.04
CA TYR A 900 -5.69 5.58 13.13
C TYR A 900 -5.16 4.17 12.85
N ASN A 901 -6.06 3.19 12.73
CA ASN A 901 -5.68 1.86 12.25
C ASN A 901 -5.50 1.85 10.73
N SER A 902 -5.11 0.72 10.18
CA SER A 902 -4.92 0.53 8.72
C SER A 902 -6.19 0.70 7.88
N GLN A 903 -7.37 0.79 8.50
CA GLN A 903 -8.64 1.08 7.84
C GLN A 903 -9.06 2.54 7.95
N GLY A 904 -8.19 3.40 8.51
CA GLY A 904 -8.50 4.83 8.71
C GLY A 904 -9.50 5.11 9.84
N GLN A 905 -9.76 4.15 10.73
CA GLN A 905 -10.60 4.38 11.90
C GLN A 905 -9.75 5.02 13.00
N LEU A 906 -10.27 6.07 13.61
CA LEU A 906 -9.64 6.70 14.76
C LEU A 906 -9.65 5.73 15.95
N ILE A 907 -8.49 5.36 16.43
CA ILE A 907 -8.29 4.44 17.56
C ILE A 907 -8.08 5.21 18.85
N ASP A 908 -7.36 6.32 18.79
CA ASP A 908 -7.04 7.12 19.95
C ASP A 908 -6.85 8.60 19.59
N LYS A 909 -7.15 9.48 20.56
CA LYS A 909 -6.94 10.92 20.43
C LYS A 909 -6.48 11.51 21.75
N ILE A 910 -5.26 12.03 21.76
CA ILE A 910 -4.62 12.55 22.95
C ILE A 910 -4.31 14.03 22.79
N LYS A 911 -4.63 14.82 23.82
CA LYS A 911 -4.13 16.20 23.91
C LYS A 911 -2.70 16.17 24.45
N ILE A 912 -1.79 16.80 23.74
CA ILE A 912 -0.40 16.94 24.16
C ILE A 912 -0.29 18.21 25.02
N ALA A 913 0.11 18.04 26.26
CA ALA A 913 0.03 19.09 27.29
C ALA A 913 1.33 19.83 27.49
N SER A 914 2.18 20.04 26.51
CA SER A 914 3.37 20.89 26.77
C SER A 914 4.23 21.22 25.54
N ASN A 915 5.14 22.14 25.75
CA ASN A 915 6.11 22.68 24.81
C ASN A 915 7.30 21.74 24.50
N GLU A 916 7.15 20.43 24.68
CA GLU A 916 8.23 19.46 24.48
C GLU A 916 8.31 18.96 23.04
N CYS A 917 9.55 18.82 22.53
CA CYS A 917 9.84 18.30 21.19
C CYS A 917 9.76 16.77 21.10
N SER A 918 9.42 16.09 22.20
CA SER A 918 9.22 14.65 22.24
C SER A 918 8.04 14.29 23.14
N THR A 919 7.23 13.36 22.69
CA THR A 919 6.07 12.85 23.43
C THR A 919 6.15 11.32 23.45
N GLN A 920 5.99 10.74 24.65
CA GLN A 920 5.94 9.30 24.81
C GLN A 920 4.50 8.81 24.65
N TYR A 921 4.31 7.78 23.84
CA TYR A 921 3.03 7.12 23.63
C TYR A 921 3.14 5.64 23.97
N PHE A 922 2.24 5.15 24.83
CA PHE A 922 2.21 3.74 25.20
C PHE A 922 1.28 2.95 24.29
N THR A 923 1.82 1.94 23.62
CA THR A 923 1.12 1.12 22.64
C THR A 923 0.61 -0.19 23.20
N THR A 924 0.75 -0.41 24.52
CA THR A 924 0.40 -1.68 25.19
C THR A 924 -1.07 -2.08 25.07
N HIS A 925 -1.96 -1.11 24.85
CA HIS A 925 -3.39 -1.32 24.65
C HIS A 925 -3.78 -1.52 23.18
N LEU A 926 -2.84 -1.32 22.24
CA LEU A 926 -3.06 -1.50 20.82
C LEU A 926 -2.88 -2.98 20.45
N ARG A 927 -3.58 -3.40 19.41
CA ARG A 927 -3.32 -4.69 18.76
C ARG A 927 -2.07 -4.59 17.89
N LEU A 928 -1.51 -5.76 17.57
CA LEU A 928 -0.46 -5.83 16.57
C LEU A 928 -0.96 -5.26 15.23
N GLY A 929 -0.13 -4.53 14.53
CA GLY A 929 -0.50 -3.98 13.25
C GLY A 929 0.17 -2.66 12.94
N VAL A 930 -0.24 -2.13 11.80
CA VAL A 930 0.19 -0.81 11.31
C VAL A 930 -0.86 0.23 11.68
N TYR A 931 -0.38 1.32 12.25
CA TYR A 931 -1.18 2.46 12.65
C TYR A 931 -0.63 3.71 11.98
N MET A 932 -1.47 4.70 11.76
CA MET A 932 -1.06 6.03 11.36
C MET A 932 -1.15 6.97 12.55
N ILE A 933 -0.05 7.63 12.87
CA ILE A 933 0.00 8.72 13.83
C ILE A 933 -0.16 10.03 13.09
N VAL A 934 -1.05 10.89 13.60
CA VAL A 934 -1.29 12.24 13.11
C VAL A 934 -1.08 13.22 14.25
N LEU A 935 -0.11 14.12 14.12
CA LEU A 935 0.14 15.19 15.06
C LEU A 935 -0.39 16.51 14.52
N HIS A 936 -1.16 17.20 15.32
CA HIS A 936 -1.70 18.53 15.00
C HIS A 936 -1.02 19.63 15.79
N SER A 937 -0.65 20.70 15.12
CA SER A 937 -0.17 21.97 15.68
C SER A 937 -0.95 23.12 15.03
N ASP A 938 -0.73 24.36 15.45
CA ASP A 938 -1.40 25.51 14.86
C ASP A 938 -1.13 25.62 13.35
N GLY A 939 -2.09 25.19 12.54
CA GLY A 939 -2.05 25.28 11.09
C GLY A 939 -1.22 24.20 10.36
N ASN A 940 -0.54 23.28 11.07
CA ASN A 940 0.28 22.23 10.48
C ASN A 940 -0.06 20.85 11.03
N THR A 941 0.03 19.85 10.19
CA THR A 941 -0.18 18.44 10.54
C THR A 941 1.02 17.62 10.08
N LEU A 942 1.55 16.77 10.96
CA LEU A 942 2.58 15.78 10.64
C LEU A 942 1.99 14.39 10.80
N THR A 943 2.40 13.47 9.94
CA THR A 943 1.91 12.09 9.99
C THR A 943 3.05 11.12 9.78
N ASP A 944 2.92 9.93 10.39
CA ASP A 944 3.88 8.84 10.23
C ASP A 944 3.20 7.49 10.49
N LYS A 945 3.79 6.43 9.97
CA LYS A 945 3.35 5.05 10.23
C LYS A 945 4.00 4.51 11.49
N MET A 946 3.22 3.94 12.37
CA MET A 946 3.66 3.22 13.57
C MET A 946 3.37 1.74 13.42
N ILE A 947 4.37 0.90 13.65
CA ILE A 947 4.23 -0.55 13.66
C ILE A 947 4.29 -1.04 15.09
N VAL A 948 3.24 -1.73 15.54
CA VAL A 948 3.16 -2.33 16.88
C VAL A 948 3.42 -3.82 16.76
N ILE A 949 4.48 -4.29 17.46
CA ILE A 949 4.93 -5.69 17.51
C ILE A 949 5.02 -6.14 18.96
N LYS A 950 4.08 -6.52 19.62
CA LYS A 950 4.19 -6.88 21.04
C LYS A 950 5.08 -8.09 21.29
#